data_5ddbe244ab1f3e5fe4148683fa7090cf
#
_entry.id   5ddbe244ab1f3e5fe4148683fa7090cf
#
_cell.length_a   1.000
_cell.length_b   1.000
_cell.length_c   1.000
_cell.angle_alpha   90.00
_cell.angle_beta   90.00
_cell.angle_gamma   90.00
#
_symmetry.space_group_name_H-M   'P 1'
#
loop_
_entity.id
_entity.type
_entity.pdbx_description
1 polymer ?
#
loop_
_entity_poly.entity_id
_entity_poly.type
_entity_poly.pdbx_seq_one_letter_code
_entity_poly.pdbx_strand_id
1 'polypeptide(L)'
;MQNKVVVRLFAVAFALAALYELSFTFVAQQVEKRALESVGGDASRLSGALDSLANQKVYNLGIANFTYKEVKEKEMNLGLDLRGGMNVILEVSVRDVLLGLAANAKDPLLVDALADADKAQAESGEAYVDLFIKALDAKRGSRSWNDPGLFGTKDMSDRLGFNATDEDLKAAIRADVDASVQNVYTVLKARIDQFGVVQPNLQRLGNTGRILVELPGVKDPARVQRLLQSTARLEFWRADYGAAWMQFMVDANDRLRAVVPDPNATKTSTQKTPKAIDLPTAIDANEVTKPESTAVAANDSSALKHNPLLNIFQLNVDPQTFTPLEGPIIGFALPKDTATINAYLRTDVVASLIPGDKRYVRFAWTRPDAKAGISFLIALQGNRSMQPELDGGVIVDAKREFDQGNNPIVTMSMNGLGSQVWQRITAEESAKNPKGHVAVVLDNLVYSYPRVINEIAGGRTQIEGGFSLEEATDLANVLKAGKLPVPARVIQADVVGPSLGKEAISASFSSFIFAFLVVFAYMVFYYAGGGVAANIALLVNMFFIFGILDAISAVLTLPGMAGIVLTIGMAVDANVLIFDRIREELAAGKDTRTAIKDGYAASRGAILDANATTLITAIILFLVGTGPIKGFATTLIIGILSSLFTAIFVSRLYIEWRLSKGGTMKFTTKATEKWFVDTKFNFIGTRIPAYVISGILVLVSIVALFTKGLSYGVDFEGGRTYQVRFDQPVEVSEISSALSQKLVDGNGKSFTPIVKTLGSSDQVVITTNLRIDESGPAVEEELRLLVFEGVKGFYKSSPSSDAFMNPGDSDLGIVSYRQVGPTVADDIANSAVWAILLSLLGIFLYILLRFSAWQYSMGAVVALMHDVIITLGAFVLLDGILPFSLEVDQAFIAAILTVIGYSINDTVVVFDRVREVLGMDKKKKADAEVLNGALNATLSRTFNTSFTTIVVLLVIFFMGGEVLRGFIFAILFGITVGTYSSLFIASPLVYDSSKK
;
A
#
# COMPACT_ATOMS: atom_id res chain seq x y z
N MET A 1 3.77 23.22 -41.20
CA MET A 1 2.81 22.13 -40.97
C MET A 1 2.10 21.85 -42.28
N GLN A 2 2.34 20.68 -42.84
CA GLN A 2 1.72 20.32 -44.15
C GLN A 2 0.21 20.01 -44.02
N ASN A 3 -0.32 19.82 -42.79
CA ASN A 3 -1.73 19.49 -42.62
C ASN A 3 -2.34 20.10 -41.34
N LYS A 4 -2.54 21.44 -41.36
CA LYS A 4 -3.14 22.19 -40.21
C LYS A 4 -4.55 21.70 -39.80
N VAL A 5 -5.29 21.16 -40.76
CA VAL A 5 -6.65 20.66 -40.55
C VAL A 5 -6.62 19.40 -39.71
N VAL A 6 -5.70 18.46 -39.96
CA VAL A 6 -5.57 17.20 -39.20
C VAL A 6 -5.18 17.49 -37.77
N VAL A 7 -4.22 18.40 -37.53
CA VAL A 7 -3.83 18.75 -36.14
C VAL A 7 -4.97 19.41 -35.36
N ARG A 8 -5.74 20.29 -36.03
CA ARG A 8 -6.94 20.90 -35.41
C ARG A 8 -8.01 19.86 -35.08
N LEU A 9 -8.29 18.96 -36.04
CA LEU A 9 -9.27 17.88 -35.84
C LEU A 9 -8.84 16.95 -34.67
N PHE A 10 -7.56 16.60 -34.65
CA PHE A 10 -7.02 15.77 -33.59
C PHE A 10 -7.11 16.46 -32.21
N ALA A 11 -6.71 17.73 -32.11
CA ALA A 11 -6.79 18.50 -30.86
C ALA A 11 -8.25 18.67 -30.37
N VAL A 12 -9.19 18.92 -31.30
CA VAL A 12 -10.62 19.04 -30.97
C VAL A 12 -11.20 17.69 -30.56
N ALA A 13 -10.89 16.60 -31.27
CA ALA A 13 -11.37 15.27 -30.93
C ALA A 13 -10.86 14.83 -29.55
N PHE A 14 -9.59 15.12 -29.26
CA PHE A 14 -8.99 14.81 -27.98
C PHE A 14 -9.57 15.66 -26.85
N ALA A 15 -9.85 16.94 -27.10
CA ALA A 15 -10.53 17.81 -26.15
C ALA A 15 -11.98 17.36 -25.88
N LEU A 16 -12.71 16.90 -26.89
CA LEU A 16 -14.05 16.36 -26.71
C LEU A 16 -14.03 15.04 -25.91
N ALA A 17 -13.07 14.16 -26.15
CA ALA A 17 -12.90 12.95 -25.38
C ALA A 17 -12.58 13.25 -23.90
N ALA A 18 -11.66 14.17 -23.65
CA ALA A 18 -11.35 14.61 -22.28
C ALA A 18 -12.56 15.26 -21.58
N LEU A 19 -13.33 16.08 -22.31
CA LEU A 19 -14.56 16.68 -21.77
C LEU A 19 -15.60 15.61 -21.44
N TYR A 20 -15.75 14.61 -22.28
CA TYR A 20 -16.66 13.48 -22.05
C TYR A 20 -16.29 12.75 -20.76
N GLU A 21 -15.06 12.32 -20.56
CA GLU A 21 -14.62 11.59 -19.36
C GLU A 21 -14.76 12.48 -18.11
N LEU A 22 -14.23 13.68 -18.07
CA LEU A 22 -14.32 14.59 -16.94
C LEU A 22 -15.74 15.00 -16.56
N SER A 23 -16.70 14.90 -17.49
CA SER A 23 -18.11 15.21 -17.20
C SER A 23 -18.72 14.27 -16.17
N PHE A 24 -18.29 13.01 -16.11
CA PHE A 24 -18.77 12.04 -15.11
C PHE A 24 -18.35 12.43 -13.70
N THR A 25 -17.10 12.85 -13.52
CA THR A 25 -16.58 13.34 -12.23
C THR A 25 -17.37 14.56 -11.74
N PHE A 26 -17.66 15.50 -12.64
CA PHE A 26 -18.45 16.69 -12.28
C PHE A 26 -19.89 16.34 -11.90
N VAL A 27 -20.55 15.43 -12.64
CA VAL A 27 -21.93 15.00 -12.33
C VAL A 27 -21.98 14.21 -11.02
N ALA A 28 -21.01 13.31 -10.77
CA ALA A 28 -20.91 12.56 -9.51
C ALA A 28 -20.87 13.52 -8.31
N GLN A 29 -19.96 14.49 -8.32
CA GLN A 29 -19.83 15.49 -7.25
C GLN A 29 -21.10 16.33 -7.07
N GLN A 30 -21.79 16.70 -8.15
CA GLN A 30 -23.03 17.43 -8.07
C GLN A 30 -24.17 16.62 -7.44
N VAL A 31 -24.27 15.32 -7.76
CA VAL A 31 -25.25 14.41 -7.17
C VAL A 31 -24.96 14.20 -5.69
N GLU A 32 -23.71 13.98 -5.31
CA GLU A 32 -23.30 13.81 -3.90
C GLU A 32 -23.59 15.07 -3.06
N LYS A 33 -23.29 16.24 -3.59
CA LYS A 33 -23.60 17.51 -2.94
C LYS A 33 -25.10 17.66 -2.68
N ARG A 34 -25.96 17.39 -3.69
CA ARG A 34 -27.41 17.42 -3.54
C ARG A 34 -27.92 16.37 -2.55
N ALA A 35 -27.36 15.18 -2.56
CA ALA A 35 -27.69 14.12 -1.60
C ALA A 35 -27.35 14.56 -0.16
N LEU A 36 -26.18 15.17 0.07
CA LEU A 36 -25.78 15.71 1.37
C LEU A 36 -26.72 16.83 1.84
N GLU A 37 -27.10 17.73 0.94
CA GLU A 37 -28.10 18.79 1.23
C GLU A 37 -29.46 18.19 1.59
N SER A 38 -29.88 17.10 0.93
CA SER A 38 -31.17 16.44 1.19
C SER A 38 -31.27 15.78 2.56
N VAL A 39 -30.13 15.37 3.14
CA VAL A 39 -30.04 14.77 4.49
C VAL A 39 -29.68 15.82 5.56
N GLY A 40 -29.75 17.11 5.22
CA GLY A 40 -29.52 18.21 6.16
C GLY A 40 -28.03 18.37 6.57
N GLY A 41 -27.09 17.90 5.75
CA GLY A 41 -25.65 17.95 6.02
C GLY A 41 -25.14 16.82 6.91
N ASP A 42 -25.99 15.86 7.28
CA ASP A 42 -25.61 14.72 8.12
C ASP A 42 -24.85 13.65 7.29
N ALA A 43 -23.53 13.63 7.45
CA ALA A 43 -22.66 12.68 6.74
C ALA A 43 -22.95 11.21 7.07
N SER A 44 -23.53 10.92 8.25
CA SER A 44 -23.87 9.54 8.65
C SER A 44 -25.03 8.96 7.81
N ARG A 45 -25.94 9.82 7.35
CA ARG A 45 -27.11 9.45 6.51
C ARG A 45 -26.83 9.52 5.01
N LEU A 46 -25.70 10.11 4.63
CA LEU A 46 -25.35 10.31 3.22
C LEU A 46 -25.24 8.98 2.47
N SER A 47 -24.64 7.95 3.05
CA SER A 47 -24.49 6.65 2.41
C SER A 47 -25.84 6.03 2.04
N GLY A 48 -26.81 6.04 2.95
CA GLY A 48 -28.15 5.52 2.67
C GLY A 48 -28.89 6.32 1.60
N ALA A 49 -28.70 7.64 1.54
CA ALA A 49 -29.25 8.48 0.49
C ALA A 49 -28.64 8.15 -0.89
N LEU A 50 -27.31 7.98 -0.96
CA LEU A 50 -26.60 7.62 -2.19
C LEU A 50 -26.95 6.21 -2.67
N ASP A 51 -27.12 5.24 -1.77
CA ASP A 51 -27.57 3.89 -2.10
C ASP A 51 -28.95 3.89 -2.74
N SER A 52 -29.86 4.76 -2.26
CA SER A 52 -31.19 4.92 -2.84
C SER A 52 -31.16 5.51 -4.26
N LEU A 53 -30.11 6.29 -4.59
CA LEU A 53 -29.89 6.88 -5.91
C LEU A 53 -29.14 5.96 -6.87
N ALA A 54 -28.53 4.87 -6.40
CA ALA A 54 -27.61 4.02 -7.18
C ALA A 54 -28.15 3.62 -8.56
N ASN A 55 -29.42 3.23 -8.63
CA ASN A 55 -30.08 2.79 -9.87
C ASN A 55 -30.90 3.92 -10.56
N GLN A 56 -30.87 5.14 -10.05
CA GLN A 56 -31.56 6.27 -10.67
C GLN A 56 -30.72 6.89 -11.77
N LYS A 57 -31.35 7.27 -12.87
CA LYS A 57 -30.73 7.98 -13.98
C LYS A 57 -30.45 9.41 -13.60
N VAL A 58 -29.16 9.75 -13.42
CA VAL A 58 -28.73 11.09 -12.97
C VAL A 58 -28.02 11.89 -14.04
N TYR A 59 -27.56 11.25 -15.13
CA TYR A 59 -26.84 11.91 -16.21
C TYR A 59 -27.40 11.53 -17.58
N ASN A 60 -27.78 12.58 -18.38
CA ASN A 60 -28.34 12.44 -19.71
C ASN A 60 -27.45 13.20 -20.72
N LEU A 61 -26.80 12.49 -21.63
CA LEU A 61 -26.00 13.03 -22.74
C LEU A 61 -26.80 13.21 -24.05
N GLY A 62 -28.09 12.94 -24.04
CA GLY A 62 -28.93 12.99 -25.22
C GLY A 62 -28.92 11.69 -26.02
N ILE A 63 -27.77 11.02 -26.14
CA ILE A 63 -27.59 9.72 -26.82
C ILE A 63 -27.57 8.55 -25.84
N ALA A 64 -27.26 8.79 -24.57
CA ALA A 64 -27.21 7.77 -23.52
C ALA A 64 -27.59 8.38 -22.16
N ASN A 65 -28.22 7.57 -21.31
CA ASN A 65 -28.57 7.93 -19.94
C ASN A 65 -27.79 7.02 -19.00
N PHE A 66 -27.17 7.60 -17.98
CA PHE A 66 -26.35 6.89 -17.00
C PHE A 66 -27.01 6.96 -15.62
N THR A 67 -26.98 5.83 -14.91
CA THR A 67 -27.36 5.74 -13.50
C THR A 67 -26.29 6.35 -12.62
N TYR A 68 -26.60 6.67 -11.35
CA TYR A 68 -25.59 7.16 -10.41
C TYR A 68 -24.44 6.14 -10.24
N LYS A 69 -24.74 4.85 -10.19
CA LYS A 69 -23.72 3.79 -10.12
C LYS A 69 -22.76 3.84 -11.32
N GLU A 70 -23.28 3.91 -12.53
CA GLU A 70 -22.46 3.99 -13.75
C GLU A 70 -21.65 5.29 -13.83
N VAL A 71 -22.23 6.42 -13.36
CA VAL A 71 -21.49 7.69 -13.25
C VAL A 71 -20.35 7.58 -12.23
N LYS A 72 -20.62 6.93 -11.11
CA LYS A 72 -19.65 6.74 -10.04
C LYS A 72 -18.49 5.81 -10.43
N GLU A 73 -18.78 4.78 -11.24
CA GLU A 73 -17.75 3.86 -11.79
C GLU A 73 -16.83 4.57 -12.78
N LYS A 74 -17.28 5.65 -13.40
CA LYS A 74 -16.52 6.47 -14.36
C LYS A 74 -15.98 7.77 -13.76
N GLU A 75 -16.12 8.00 -12.47
CA GLU A 75 -15.53 9.14 -11.78
C GLU A 75 -14.00 8.98 -11.72
N MET A 76 -13.27 10.08 -11.78
CA MET A 76 -11.80 10.07 -11.63
C MET A 76 -11.38 9.41 -10.31
N ASN A 77 -10.49 8.42 -10.40
CA ASN A 77 -10.01 7.66 -9.26
C ASN A 77 -9.03 8.49 -8.42
N LEU A 78 -9.42 8.80 -7.19
CA LEU A 78 -8.54 9.42 -6.20
C LEU A 78 -7.90 8.34 -5.33
N GLY A 79 -6.58 8.42 -5.17
CA GLY A 79 -5.82 7.49 -4.35
C GLY A 79 -6.08 7.61 -2.86
N LEU A 80 -5.51 6.66 -2.13
CA LEU A 80 -5.58 6.55 -0.69
C LEU A 80 -5.20 7.85 0.04
N ASP A 81 -4.10 8.44 -0.38
CA ASP A 81 -3.54 9.65 0.23
C ASP A 81 -4.47 10.88 0.12
N LEU A 82 -5.38 10.86 -0.84
CA LEU A 82 -6.34 11.94 -1.10
C LEU A 82 -7.71 11.66 -0.48
N ARG A 83 -8.22 10.45 -0.61
CA ARG A 83 -9.58 10.09 -0.16
C ARG A 83 -9.62 9.48 1.24
N GLY A 84 -8.45 9.13 1.79
CA GLY A 84 -8.34 8.24 2.92
C GLY A 84 -8.67 6.81 2.52
N GLY A 85 -8.52 5.85 3.45
CA GLY A 85 -8.81 4.44 3.22
C GLY A 85 -7.63 3.54 3.54
N MET A 86 -7.48 2.42 2.83
CA MET A 86 -6.37 1.48 3.06
C MET A 86 -5.80 0.90 1.78
N ASN A 87 -4.51 0.62 1.81
CA ASN A 87 -3.77 -0.13 0.82
C ASN A 87 -3.07 -1.30 1.52
N VAL A 88 -3.25 -2.52 1.03
CA VAL A 88 -2.61 -3.70 1.59
C VAL A 88 -1.97 -4.54 0.51
N ILE A 89 -0.81 -5.12 0.81
CA ILE A 89 -0.24 -6.21 0.03
C ILE A 89 -0.49 -7.50 0.80
N LEU A 90 -1.26 -8.38 0.15
CA LEU A 90 -1.54 -9.73 0.64
C LEU A 90 -0.57 -10.71 -0.02
N GLU A 91 0.07 -11.54 0.77
CA GLU A 91 0.88 -12.68 0.29
C GLU A 91 0.09 -13.96 0.45
N VAL A 92 -0.11 -14.65 -0.66
CA VAL A 92 -0.76 -15.97 -0.68
C VAL A 92 0.23 -17.02 -0.18
N SER A 93 -0.17 -17.87 0.75
CA SER A 93 0.69 -18.92 1.29
C SER A 93 0.98 -20.00 0.24
N VAL A 94 2.00 -19.77 -0.59
CA VAL A 94 2.46 -20.76 -1.59
C VAL A 94 2.96 -22.03 -0.89
N ARG A 95 3.52 -21.90 0.32
CA ARG A 95 3.87 -23.04 1.16
C ARG A 95 2.68 -23.98 1.39
N ASP A 96 1.52 -23.42 1.75
CA ASP A 96 0.32 -24.22 2.01
C ASP A 96 -0.24 -24.83 0.73
N VAL A 97 -0.08 -24.16 -0.41
CA VAL A 97 -0.40 -24.74 -1.74
C VAL A 97 0.47 -25.97 -1.97
N LEU A 98 1.80 -25.86 -1.81
CA LEU A 98 2.74 -26.96 -2.01
C LEU A 98 2.49 -28.13 -1.06
N LEU A 99 2.17 -27.85 0.21
CA LEU A 99 1.77 -28.89 1.17
C LEU A 99 0.45 -29.57 0.77
N GLY A 100 -0.49 -28.84 0.18
CA GLY A 100 -1.75 -29.38 -0.32
C GLY A 100 -1.59 -30.24 -1.58
N LEU A 101 -0.60 -29.97 -2.42
CA LEU A 101 -0.28 -30.76 -3.62
C LEU A 101 0.56 -32.00 -3.31
N ALA A 102 1.25 -32.01 -2.17
CA ALA A 102 2.11 -33.11 -1.78
C ALA A 102 1.32 -34.36 -1.33
N ALA A 103 1.79 -35.53 -1.70
CA ALA A 103 1.21 -36.82 -1.29
C ALA A 103 1.33 -37.05 0.22
N ASN A 104 2.45 -36.62 0.82
CA ASN A 104 2.70 -36.71 2.25
C ASN A 104 3.26 -35.40 2.78
N ALA A 105 2.41 -34.53 3.30
CA ALA A 105 2.79 -33.23 3.88
C ALA A 105 3.76 -33.32 5.07
N LYS A 106 3.99 -34.50 5.64
CA LYS A 106 4.90 -34.75 6.76
C LYS A 106 6.21 -35.42 6.34
N ASP A 107 6.46 -35.60 5.05
CA ASP A 107 7.73 -36.17 4.58
C ASP A 107 8.88 -35.25 5.04
N PRO A 108 9.91 -35.81 5.74
CA PRO A 108 11.01 -34.96 6.28
C PRO A 108 11.73 -34.16 5.19
N LEU A 109 11.92 -34.74 4.01
CA LEU A 109 12.58 -34.09 2.89
C LEU A 109 11.79 -32.85 2.40
N LEU A 110 10.44 -33.01 2.33
CA LEU A 110 9.56 -31.91 1.96
C LEU A 110 9.58 -30.80 3.00
N VAL A 111 9.50 -31.17 4.29
CA VAL A 111 9.53 -30.21 5.40
C VAL A 111 10.84 -29.43 5.44
N ASP A 112 11.97 -30.13 5.27
CA ASP A 112 13.30 -29.53 5.25
C ASP A 112 13.52 -28.64 4.01
N ALA A 113 12.99 -29.01 2.85
CA ALA A 113 13.05 -28.19 1.64
C ALA A 113 12.19 -26.92 1.76
N LEU A 114 11.01 -27.03 2.38
CA LEU A 114 10.16 -25.88 2.68
C LEU A 114 10.82 -24.93 3.69
N ALA A 115 11.48 -25.46 4.72
CA ALA A 115 12.22 -24.65 5.69
C ALA A 115 13.38 -23.89 5.07
N ASP A 116 14.09 -24.51 4.10
CA ASP A 116 15.14 -23.82 3.37
C ASP A 116 14.58 -22.77 2.41
N ALA A 117 13.45 -23.06 1.76
CA ALA A 117 12.75 -22.08 0.92
C ALA A 117 12.26 -20.88 1.75
N ASP A 118 11.73 -21.12 2.97
CA ASP A 118 11.33 -20.06 3.90
C ASP A 118 12.51 -19.14 4.26
N LYS A 119 13.69 -19.70 4.50
CA LYS A 119 14.91 -18.93 4.77
C LYS A 119 15.38 -18.16 3.53
N ALA A 120 15.40 -18.83 2.37
CA ALA A 120 15.82 -18.22 1.13
C ALA A 120 14.88 -17.11 0.68
N GLN A 121 13.58 -17.20 1.00
CA GLN A 121 12.61 -16.14 0.72
C GLN A 121 12.90 -14.87 1.51
N ALA A 122 13.42 -14.99 2.73
CA ALA A 122 13.83 -13.82 3.52
C ALA A 122 15.04 -13.09 2.93
N GLU A 123 15.85 -13.77 2.11
CA GLU A 123 17.10 -13.26 1.55
C GLU A 123 17.02 -12.95 0.04
N SER A 124 15.92 -13.30 -0.63
CA SER A 124 15.78 -13.20 -2.08
C SER A 124 14.37 -12.84 -2.52
N GLY A 125 14.25 -11.96 -3.50
CA GLY A 125 12.98 -11.59 -4.15
C GLY A 125 12.46 -12.60 -5.18
N GLU A 126 13.04 -13.82 -5.26
CA GLU A 126 12.59 -14.85 -6.18
C GLU A 126 11.23 -15.42 -5.77
N ALA A 127 10.49 -15.97 -6.73
CA ALA A 127 9.22 -16.62 -6.45
C ALA A 127 9.42 -17.85 -5.53
N TYR A 128 8.60 -17.94 -4.46
CA TYR A 128 8.72 -19.02 -3.47
C TYR A 128 8.74 -20.42 -4.08
N VAL A 129 7.93 -20.66 -5.12
CA VAL A 129 7.91 -21.95 -5.82
C VAL A 129 9.26 -22.30 -6.45
N ASP A 130 10.00 -21.32 -6.97
CA ASP A 130 11.31 -21.55 -7.58
C ASP A 130 12.40 -21.78 -6.51
N LEU A 131 12.33 -21.06 -5.40
CA LEU A 131 13.18 -21.30 -4.22
C LEU A 131 12.97 -22.71 -3.66
N PHE A 132 11.72 -23.12 -3.52
CA PHE A 132 11.35 -24.46 -3.09
C PHE A 132 11.87 -25.54 -4.06
N ILE A 133 11.71 -25.33 -5.39
CA ILE A 133 12.22 -26.27 -6.40
C ILE A 133 13.74 -26.42 -6.27
N LYS A 134 14.46 -25.32 -6.12
CA LYS A 134 15.93 -25.35 -5.91
C LYS A 134 16.31 -26.10 -4.62
N ALA A 135 15.61 -25.81 -3.52
CA ALA A 135 15.85 -26.44 -2.23
C ALA A 135 15.58 -27.96 -2.25
N LEU A 136 14.47 -28.36 -2.87
CA LEU A 136 14.14 -29.79 -2.99
C LEU A 136 15.10 -30.53 -3.94
N ASP A 137 15.48 -29.94 -5.07
CA ASP A 137 16.45 -30.52 -6.00
C ASP A 137 17.83 -30.71 -5.34
N ALA A 138 18.24 -29.79 -4.47
CA ALA A 138 19.51 -29.90 -3.74
C ALA A 138 19.50 -31.04 -2.71
N LYS A 139 18.35 -31.38 -2.12
CA LYS A 139 18.23 -32.34 -1.02
C LYS A 139 17.75 -33.74 -1.43
N ARG A 140 17.01 -33.85 -2.52
CA ARG A 140 16.31 -35.10 -2.90
C ARG A 140 17.26 -36.26 -3.31
N GLY A 141 18.51 -35.98 -3.67
CA GLY A 141 19.43 -36.99 -4.13
C GLY A 141 18.93 -37.74 -5.38
N SER A 142 18.76 -39.05 -5.28
CA SER A 142 18.25 -39.91 -6.37
C SER A 142 16.71 -40.05 -6.36
N ARG A 143 15.98 -39.44 -5.43
CA ARG A 143 14.52 -39.47 -5.36
C ARG A 143 13.93 -38.64 -6.48
N SER A 144 12.97 -39.22 -7.25
CA SER A 144 12.24 -38.48 -8.28
C SER A 144 11.14 -37.59 -7.67
N TRP A 145 10.79 -36.52 -8.34
CA TRP A 145 9.61 -35.69 -7.99
C TRP A 145 8.31 -36.52 -8.04
N ASN A 146 8.24 -37.55 -8.92
CA ASN A 146 7.10 -38.46 -9.06
C ASN A 146 7.07 -39.56 -7.97
N ASP A 147 7.86 -39.42 -6.91
CA ASP A 147 7.81 -40.35 -5.77
C ASP A 147 6.45 -40.25 -5.08
N PRO A 148 5.80 -41.40 -4.75
CA PRO A 148 4.51 -41.41 -4.03
C PRO A 148 4.53 -40.73 -2.66
N GLY A 149 5.69 -40.50 -2.10
CA GLY A 149 5.87 -39.72 -0.85
C GLY A 149 6.04 -38.22 -1.07
N LEU A 150 6.27 -37.76 -2.30
CA LEU A 150 6.43 -36.35 -2.66
C LEU A 150 5.22 -35.83 -3.45
N PHE A 151 5.34 -35.73 -4.77
CA PHE A 151 4.29 -35.21 -5.65
C PHE A 151 3.66 -36.25 -6.58
N GLY A 152 4.07 -37.55 -6.46
CA GLY A 152 3.46 -38.67 -7.21
C GLY A 152 2.06 -39.01 -6.74
N THR A 153 1.16 -38.00 -6.72
CA THR A 153 -0.27 -38.19 -6.38
C THR A 153 -1.03 -38.79 -7.55
N LYS A 154 -2.18 -39.38 -7.23
CA LYS A 154 -3.09 -39.91 -8.28
C LYS A 154 -3.53 -38.81 -9.23
N ASP A 155 -3.84 -37.63 -8.71
CA ASP A 155 -4.25 -36.47 -9.51
C ASP A 155 -3.16 -36.03 -10.50
N MET A 156 -1.90 -35.94 -10.05
CA MET A 156 -0.78 -35.65 -10.93
C MET A 156 -0.55 -36.74 -11.99
N SER A 157 -0.67 -38.00 -11.59
CA SER A 157 -0.53 -39.12 -12.52
C SER A 157 -1.65 -39.18 -13.56
N ASP A 158 -2.89 -38.84 -13.18
CA ASP A 158 -4.04 -38.79 -14.09
C ASP A 158 -3.90 -37.60 -15.10
N ARG A 159 -3.27 -36.52 -14.70
CA ARG A 159 -3.06 -35.30 -15.54
C ARG A 159 -1.84 -35.42 -16.46
N LEU A 160 -0.72 -35.93 -15.97
CA LEU A 160 0.56 -35.93 -16.66
C LEU A 160 0.94 -37.32 -17.21
N GLY A 161 0.29 -38.39 -16.75
CA GLY A 161 0.63 -39.77 -17.05
C GLY A 161 1.71 -40.33 -16.11
N PHE A 162 1.80 -41.65 -16.03
CA PHE A 162 2.75 -42.33 -15.10
C PHE A 162 4.21 -42.14 -15.43
N ASN A 163 4.56 -41.73 -16.67
CA ASN A 163 5.93 -41.54 -17.15
C ASN A 163 6.32 -40.04 -17.17
N ALA A 164 5.62 -39.21 -16.43
CA ALA A 164 5.94 -37.78 -16.34
C ALA A 164 7.37 -37.58 -15.85
N THR A 165 8.10 -36.69 -16.49
CA THR A 165 9.46 -36.31 -16.07
C THR A 165 9.41 -35.35 -14.87
N ASP A 166 10.55 -35.24 -14.16
CA ASP A 166 10.67 -34.27 -13.07
C ASP A 166 10.36 -32.84 -13.55
N GLU A 167 10.75 -32.49 -14.79
CA GLU A 167 10.47 -31.15 -15.35
C GLU A 167 8.98 -30.95 -15.65
N ASP A 168 8.26 -31.99 -16.08
CA ASP A 168 6.80 -31.91 -16.29
C ASP A 168 6.08 -31.67 -14.96
N LEU A 169 6.52 -32.34 -13.88
CA LEU A 169 5.97 -32.13 -12.55
C LEU A 169 6.26 -30.72 -12.00
N LYS A 170 7.48 -30.22 -12.17
CA LYS A 170 7.83 -28.85 -11.77
C LYS A 170 7.00 -27.81 -12.51
N ALA A 171 6.78 -28.02 -13.82
CA ALA A 171 5.92 -27.15 -14.62
C ALA A 171 4.47 -27.18 -14.15
N ALA A 172 3.94 -28.39 -13.85
CA ALA A 172 2.59 -28.55 -13.32
C ALA A 172 2.43 -27.90 -11.94
N ILE A 173 3.40 -28.09 -11.05
CA ILE A 173 3.38 -27.45 -9.72
C ILE A 173 3.38 -25.91 -9.85
N ARG A 174 4.19 -25.33 -10.74
CA ARG A 174 4.16 -23.87 -10.99
C ARG A 174 2.79 -23.43 -11.50
N ALA A 175 2.18 -24.20 -12.42
CA ALA A 175 0.86 -23.89 -12.95
C ALA A 175 -0.24 -23.98 -11.87
N ASP A 176 -0.18 -24.99 -10.99
CA ASP A 176 -1.12 -25.16 -9.89
C ASP A 176 -0.99 -24.07 -8.82
N VAL A 177 0.24 -23.62 -8.53
CA VAL A 177 0.49 -22.47 -7.67
C VAL A 177 -0.11 -21.20 -8.29
N ASP A 178 0.14 -20.94 -9.58
CA ASP A 178 -0.41 -19.76 -10.26
C ASP A 178 -1.94 -19.79 -10.30
N ALA A 179 -2.53 -20.94 -10.57
CA ALA A 179 -3.97 -21.14 -10.53
C ALA A 179 -4.54 -20.90 -9.11
N SER A 180 -3.85 -21.35 -8.07
CA SER A 180 -4.26 -21.10 -6.70
C SER A 180 -4.22 -19.60 -6.34
N VAL A 181 -3.16 -18.89 -6.74
CA VAL A 181 -3.06 -17.43 -6.57
C VAL A 181 -4.19 -16.72 -7.35
N GLN A 182 -4.49 -17.16 -8.57
CA GLN A 182 -5.58 -16.61 -9.37
C GLN A 182 -6.94 -16.84 -8.72
N ASN A 183 -7.16 -18.01 -8.12
CA ASN A 183 -8.39 -18.29 -7.39
C ASN A 183 -8.53 -17.40 -6.14
N VAL A 184 -7.43 -17.21 -5.38
CA VAL A 184 -7.42 -16.26 -4.24
C VAL A 184 -7.77 -14.86 -4.72
N TYR A 185 -7.17 -14.38 -5.81
CA TYR A 185 -7.47 -13.07 -6.41
C TYR A 185 -8.95 -12.94 -6.75
N THR A 186 -9.55 -13.98 -7.37
CA THR A 186 -10.97 -13.96 -7.76
C THR A 186 -11.90 -13.91 -6.54
N VAL A 187 -11.59 -14.68 -5.49
CA VAL A 187 -12.37 -14.66 -4.24
C VAL A 187 -12.23 -13.31 -3.52
N LEU A 188 -11.02 -12.77 -3.44
CA LEU A 188 -10.79 -11.44 -2.84
C LEU A 188 -11.57 -10.35 -3.59
N LYS A 189 -11.54 -10.39 -4.93
CA LYS A 189 -12.33 -9.46 -5.76
C LYS A 189 -13.82 -9.57 -5.45
N ALA A 190 -14.36 -10.79 -5.43
CA ALA A 190 -15.77 -11.02 -5.11
C ALA A 190 -16.15 -10.53 -3.70
N ARG A 191 -15.24 -10.67 -2.71
CA ARG A 191 -15.46 -10.14 -1.35
C ARG A 191 -15.50 -8.62 -1.34
N ILE A 192 -14.52 -7.98 -1.98
CA ILE A 192 -14.42 -6.52 -2.01
C ILE A 192 -15.63 -5.90 -2.71
N ASP A 193 -16.11 -6.51 -3.79
CA ASP A 193 -17.30 -6.07 -4.51
C ASP A 193 -18.57 -6.13 -3.61
N GLN A 194 -18.62 -7.03 -2.62
CA GLN A 194 -19.73 -7.13 -1.66
C GLN A 194 -19.67 -6.08 -0.53
N PHE A 195 -18.49 -5.49 -0.27
CA PHE A 195 -18.34 -4.47 0.78
C PHE A 195 -18.78 -3.08 0.37
N GLY A 196 -19.19 -2.88 -0.89
CA GLY A 196 -19.64 -1.59 -1.38
C GLY A 196 -18.55 -0.52 -1.44
N VAL A 197 -17.28 -0.92 -1.44
CA VAL A 197 -16.16 0.00 -1.64
C VAL A 197 -16.19 0.52 -3.07
N VAL A 198 -16.15 1.82 -3.21
CA VAL A 198 -16.19 2.48 -4.51
C VAL A 198 -14.81 2.42 -5.15
N GLN A 199 -14.72 1.86 -6.36
CA GLN A 199 -13.51 1.81 -7.18
C GLN A 199 -12.30 1.12 -6.48
N PRO A 200 -12.46 -0.12 -5.99
CA PRO A 200 -11.33 -0.86 -5.47
C PRO A 200 -10.35 -1.19 -6.59
N ASN A 201 -9.06 -1.09 -6.30
CA ASN A 201 -8.00 -1.50 -7.23
C ASN A 201 -7.34 -2.78 -6.70
N LEU A 202 -7.39 -3.85 -7.50
CA LEU A 202 -6.73 -5.10 -7.20
C LEU A 202 -5.75 -5.43 -8.31
N GLN A 203 -4.50 -5.73 -7.95
CA GLN A 203 -3.45 -6.09 -8.90
C GLN A 203 -2.61 -7.25 -8.36
N ARG A 204 -2.31 -8.22 -9.22
CA ARG A 204 -1.27 -9.22 -8.93
C ARG A 204 0.10 -8.60 -9.14
N LEU A 205 1.01 -8.77 -8.19
CA LEU A 205 2.38 -8.26 -8.28
C LEU A 205 3.31 -9.34 -8.85
N GLY A 206 3.40 -9.39 -10.17
CA GLY A 206 4.21 -10.39 -10.88
C GLY A 206 3.80 -11.84 -10.56
N ASN A 207 4.79 -12.75 -10.47
CA ASN A 207 4.62 -14.17 -10.14
C ASN A 207 4.98 -14.49 -8.68
N THR A 208 5.05 -13.47 -7.83
CA THR A 208 5.51 -13.62 -6.44
C THR A 208 4.44 -14.18 -5.49
N GLY A 209 3.20 -14.39 -5.96
CA GLY A 209 2.08 -14.76 -5.10
C GLY A 209 1.51 -13.60 -4.28
N ARG A 210 1.90 -12.35 -4.58
CA ARG A 210 1.44 -11.15 -3.88
C ARG A 210 0.31 -10.45 -4.64
N ILE A 211 -0.65 -9.93 -3.89
CA ILE A 211 -1.83 -9.21 -4.42
C ILE A 211 -1.91 -7.87 -3.72
N LEU A 212 -1.82 -6.80 -4.50
CA LEU A 212 -2.07 -5.43 -4.05
C LEU A 212 -3.58 -5.18 -4.03
N VAL A 213 -4.07 -4.61 -2.93
CA VAL A 213 -5.48 -4.25 -2.72
C VAL A 213 -5.55 -2.82 -2.22
N GLU A 214 -6.07 -1.92 -3.04
CA GLU A 214 -6.28 -0.52 -2.68
C GLU A 214 -7.78 -0.25 -2.51
N LEU A 215 -8.17 0.26 -1.37
CA LEU A 215 -9.57 0.48 -0.97
C LEU A 215 -9.77 1.93 -0.53
N PRO A 216 -9.96 2.87 -1.48
CA PRO A 216 -10.18 4.27 -1.14
C PRO A 216 -11.49 4.48 -0.39
N GLY A 217 -11.49 5.37 0.60
CA GLY A 217 -12.69 5.77 1.33
C GLY A 217 -13.24 4.75 2.33
N VAL A 218 -12.48 3.70 2.66
CA VAL A 218 -12.84 2.76 3.72
C VAL A 218 -12.83 3.45 5.08
N LYS A 219 -13.92 3.34 5.83
CA LYS A 219 -14.09 3.97 7.15
C LYS A 219 -13.53 3.12 8.29
N ASP A 220 -13.57 1.79 8.17
CA ASP A 220 -13.06 0.84 9.15
C ASP A 220 -12.02 -0.10 8.51
N PRO A 221 -10.75 0.32 8.45
CA PRO A 221 -9.68 -0.49 7.88
C PRO A 221 -9.43 -1.80 8.62
N ALA A 222 -9.55 -1.81 9.95
CA ALA A 222 -9.30 -3.00 10.75
C ALA A 222 -10.33 -4.11 10.46
N ARG A 223 -11.59 -3.74 10.29
CA ARG A 223 -12.65 -4.67 9.88
C ARG A 223 -12.37 -5.26 8.50
N VAL A 224 -12.05 -4.41 7.53
CA VAL A 224 -11.75 -4.86 6.16
C VAL A 224 -10.53 -5.77 6.13
N GLN A 225 -9.48 -5.44 6.88
CA GLN A 225 -8.28 -6.28 6.99
C GLN A 225 -8.62 -7.67 7.53
N ARG A 226 -9.43 -7.78 8.58
CA ARG A 226 -9.92 -9.07 9.09
C ARG A 226 -10.66 -9.87 8.04
N LEU A 227 -11.53 -9.22 7.27
CA LEU A 227 -12.33 -9.86 6.22
C LEU A 227 -11.49 -10.34 5.02
N LEU A 228 -10.46 -9.58 4.65
CA LEU A 228 -9.53 -9.97 3.58
C LEU A 228 -8.67 -11.17 3.97
N GLN A 229 -8.26 -11.27 5.24
CA GLN A 229 -7.42 -12.36 5.75
C GLN A 229 -8.23 -13.61 6.13
N SER A 230 -9.52 -13.47 6.40
CA SER A 230 -10.41 -14.60 6.72
C SER A 230 -10.40 -15.64 5.59
N THR A 231 -10.11 -16.90 5.90
CA THR A 231 -10.16 -17.96 4.90
C THR A 231 -11.60 -18.33 4.54
N ALA A 232 -12.58 -17.93 5.36
CA ALA A 232 -13.99 -18.30 5.23
C ALA A 232 -14.21 -19.83 5.18
N ARG A 233 -13.38 -20.56 5.86
CA ARG A 233 -13.48 -22.01 5.93
C ARG A 233 -14.60 -22.39 6.87
N LEU A 234 -15.81 -22.48 6.34
CA LEU A 234 -16.99 -22.93 7.05
C LEU A 234 -16.98 -24.45 7.14
N GLU A 235 -17.16 -24.98 8.33
CA GLU A 235 -17.18 -26.42 8.63
C GLU A 235 -18.36 -26.73 9.55
N PHE A 236 -19.03 -27.84 9.30
CA PHE A 236 -20.10 -28.36 10.15
C PHE A 236 -19.62 -29.64 10.84
N TRP A 237 -19.59 -29.61 12.16
CA TRP A 237 -19.11 -30.70 13.00
C TRP A 237 -20.17 -31.13 13.99
N ARG A 238 -20.28 -32.43 14.22
CA ARG A 238 -21.06 -32.94 15.36
C ARG A 238 -20.30 -32.59 16.64
N ALA A 239 -20.99 -32.13 17.66
CA ALA A 239 -20.39 -31.81 18.95
C ALA A 239 -20.77 -32.85 19.99
N ASP A 240 -19.79 -33.27 20.81
CA ASP A 240 -20.03 -34.12 21.98
C ASP A 240 -20.64 -33.30 23.12
N TYR A 241 -21.34 -33.99 24.04
CA TYR A 241 -21.75 -33.37 25.30
C TYR A 241 -20.53 -33.03 26.15
N GLY A 242 -20.50 -31.83 26.68
CA GLY A 242 -19.39 -31.34 27.52
C GLY A 242 -19.15 -32.20 28.76
N ALA A 243 -20.22 -32.70 29.35
CA ALA A 243 -20.17 -33.62 30.49
C ALA A 243 -19.31 -34.88 30.23
N ALA A 244 -19.29 -35.40 29.00
CA ALA A 244 -18.49 -36.58 28.64
C ALA A 244 -16.97 -36.34 28.69
N TRP A 245 -16.52 -35.07 28.70
CA TRP A 245 -15.12 -34.69 28.69
C TRP A 245 -14.59 -34.09 29.97
N MET A 246 -15.45 -33.91 30.99
CA MET A 246 -15.05 -33.30 32.25
C MET A 246 -14.04 -34.14 33.02
N GLN A 247 -14.26 -35.46 33.11
CA GLN A 247 -13.32 -36.36 33.78
C GLN A 247 -11.96 -36.36 33.08
N PHE A 248 -11.97 -36.34 31.71
CA PHE A 248 -10.74 -36.21 30.92
C PHE A 248 -9.97 -34.93 31.30
N MET A 249 -10.63 -33.78 31.48
CA MET A 249 -9.97 -32.53 31.85
C MET A 249 -9.35 -32.59 33.27
N VAL A 250 -9.99 -33.26 34.18
CA VAL A 250 -9.46 -33.49 35.53
C VAL A 250 -8.23 -34.41 35.45
N ASP A 251 -8.32 -35.55 34.75
CA ASP A 251 -7.21 -36.48 34.58
C ASP A 251 -6.03 -35.86 33.83
N ALA A 252 -6.32 -35.01 32.83
CA ALA A 252 -5.31 -34.22 32.09
C ALA A 252 -4.58 -33.25 33.04
N ASN A 253 -5.30 -32.54 33.91
CA ASN A 253 -4.68 -31.65 34.87
C ASN A 253 -3.76 -32.44 35.84
N ASP A 254 -4.19 -33.60 36.29
CA ASP A 254 -3.40 -34.45 37.20
C ASP A 254 -2.12 -34.97 36.53
N ARG A 255 -2.18 -35.34 35.26
CA ARG A 255 -1.00 -35.74 34.46
C ARG A 255 -0.05 -34.59 34.21
N LEU A 256 -0.57 -33.40 33.90
CA LEU A 256 0.21 -32.19 33.66
C LEU A 256 0.97 -31.73 34.91
N ARG A 257 0.48 -31.98 36.11
CA ARG A 257 1.22 -31.73 37.37
C ARG A 257 2.60 -32.40 37.42
N ALA A 258 2.76 -33.55 36.75
CA ALA A 258 4.02 -34.28 36.74
C ALA A 258 5.03 -33.73 35.69
N VAL A 259 4.56 -32.96 34.73
CA VAL A 259 5.34 -32.52 33.55
C VAL A 259 5.60 -31.01 33.53
N VAL A 260 4.63 -30.23 34.03
CA VAL A 260 4.73 -28.77 34.09
C VAL A 260 5.35 -28.35 35.42
N PRO A 261 6.50 -27.64 35.46
CA PRO A 261 7.12 -27.16 36.69
C PRO A 261 6.17 -26.21 37.45
N ASP A 262 6.13 -26.33 38.81
CA ASP A 262 5.41 -25.38 39.62
C ASP A 262 6.13 -24.03 39.65
N PRO A 263 5.54 -22.96 39.11
CA PRO A 263 6.14 -21.63 39.12
C PRO A 263 6.36 -21.05 40.53
N ASN A 264 5.74 -21.62 41.54
CA ASN A 264 5.85 -21.18 42.95
C ASN A 264 6.88 -22.00 43.77
N ALA A 265 7.46 -23.05 43.23
CA ALA A 265 8.46 -23.88 43.93
C ALA A 265 9.76 -23.15 44.32
N THR A 266 10.00 -21.92 43.84
CA THR A 266 11.25 -21.17 44.02
C THR A 266 11.08 -19.77 44.63
N LYS A 267 9.91 -19.41 45.15
CA LYS A 267 9.70 -18.10 45.79
C LYS A 267 9.00 -18.21 47.13
N THR A 268 9.75 -18.52 48.17
CA THR A 268 9.39 -18.13 49.54
C THR A 268 9.64 -16.62 49.65
N SER A 269 8.64 -15.81 49.51
CA SER A 269 8.31 -14.59 50.26
C SER A 269 7.39 -13.64 49.52
N THR A 270 6.40 -13.17 50.28
CA THR A 270 5.49 -12.04 50.12
C THR A 270 4.38 -12.10 49.08
N GLN A 271 3.24 -12.42 49.63
CA GLN A 271 1.87 -12.33 49.12
C GLN A 271 1.55 -10.98 48.43
N LYS A 272 0.88 -11.05 47.30
CA LYS A 272 -0.35 -10.28 47.06
C LYS A 272 -1.33 -11.18 46.30
N THR A 273 -2.42 -11.50 46.97
CA THR A 273 -3.59 -12.21 46.46
C THR A 273 -4.14 -11.56 45.21
N PRO A 274 -4.33 -12.30 44.10
CA PRO A 274 -5.16 -11.81 43.03
C PRO A 274 -6.61 -11.74 43.49
N LYS A 275 -7.26 -10.60 43.30
CA LYS A 275 -8.71 -10.44 43.49
C LYS A 275 -9.43 -11.48 42.62
N ALA A 276 -10.31 -12.26 43.31
CA ALA A 276 -11.25 -13.13 42.60
C ALA A 276 -12.08 -12.29 41.60
N ILE A 277 -12.12 -12.75 40.35
CA ILE A 277 -12.99 -12.19 39.35
C ILE A 277 -14.38 -12.74 39.60
N ASP A 278 -15.34 -11.87 39.96
CA ASP A 278 -16.76 -12.24 40.02
C ASP A 278 -17.23 -12.63 38.62
N LEU A 279 -17.38 -13.94 38.39
CA LEU A 279 -17.92 -14.48 37.14
C LEU A 279 -19.43 -14.71 37.29
N PRO A 280 -20.24 -14.31 36.30
CA PRO A 280 -21.67 -14.59 36.33
C PRO A 280 -21.94 -16.08 36.18
N THR A 281 -22.79 -16.60 37.02
CA THR A 281 -23.38 -17.94 36.93
C THR A 281 -24.09 -18.15 35.61
N ALA A 282 -24.03 -19.39 35.12
CA ALA A 282 -24.56 -19.86 33.84
C ALA A 282 -25.75 -19.04 33.28
N ILE A 283 -25.57 -18.54 32.10
CA ILE A 283 -26.59 -17.74 31.41
C ILE A 283 -27.48 -18.71 30.63
N ASP A 284 -28.69 -18.90 31.13
CA ASP A 284 -29.80 -19.36 30.27
C ASP A 284 -30.23 -18.21 29.37
N ALA A 285 -30.48 -18.49 28.12
CA ALA A 285 -30.56 -17.48 27.03
C ALA A 285 -31.76 -16.52 27.14
N ASN A 286 -32.52 -16.48 28.24
CA ASN A 286 -33.79 -15.77 28.28
C ASN A 286 -34.11 -14.92 29.53
N GLU A 287 -33.24 -14.69 30.51
CA GLU A 287 -33.61 -13.71 31.55
C GLU A 287 -32.42 -13.04 32.23
N VAL A 288 -32.45 -11.70 32.18
CA VAL A 288 -31.51 -10.81 32.87
C VAL A 288 -32.15 -10.33 34.19
N THR A 289 -31.72 -10.93 35.29
CA THR A 289 -31.92 -10.33 36.64
C THR A 289 -30.60 -10.33 37.40
N LYS A 290 -30.27 -9.17 38.01
CA LYS A 290 -29.09 -8.98 38.87
C LYS A 290 -29.15 -9.86 40.10
N PRO A 291 -28.06 -10.52 40.51
CA PRO A 291 -27.97 -11.08 41.88
C PRO A 291 -27.12 -10.20 42.79
N GLU A 292 -27.62 -10.06 44.02
CA GLU A 292 -26.91 -9.57 45.19
C GLU A 292 -25.86 -10.57 45.65
N SER A 293 -24.74 -10.05 46.19
CA SER A 293 -23.60 -10.77 46.67
C SER A 293 -23.88 -11.50 47.99
N THR A 294 -23.63 -12.81 48.03
CA THR A 294 -23.39 -13.52 49.29
C THR A 294 -22.03 -14.20 49.26
N ALA A 295 -21.12 -13.73 50.10
CA ALA A 295 -19.81 -14.33 50.35
C ALA A 295 -19.93 -15.64 51.09
N VAL A 296 -19.39 -16.73 50.57
CA VAL A 296 -19.17 -17.97 51.29
C VAL A 296 -17.69 -18.07 51.67
N ALA A 297 -17.47 -18.17 52.97
CA ALA A 297 -16.15 -18.24 53.62
C ALA A 297 -15.38 -19.49 53.20
N ALA A 298 -14.16 -19.29 52.70
CA ALA A 298 -13.20 -20.35 52.52
C ALA A 298 -12.45 -20.63 53.83
N ASN A 299 -12.65 -21.79 54.38
CA ASN A 299 -11.73 -22.40 55.33
C ASN A 299 -11.22 -23.70 54.73
N ASP A 300 -10.07 -23.67 54.09
CA ASP A 300 -9.01 -24.69 54.25
C ASP A 300 -7.73 -24.23 53.54
N SER A 301 -6.80 -23.71 54.30
CA SER A 301 -5.48 -23.31 53.88
C SER A 301 -4.46 -24.46 54.03
N SER A 302 -4.70 -25.55 53.30
CA SER A 302 -3.69 -26.59 53.17
C SER A 302 -3.55 -27.01 51.71
N ALA A 303 -2.46 -26.56 51.11
CA ALA A 303 -1.99 -26.88 49.76
C ALA A 303 -2.83 -26.27 48.62
N LEU A 304 -2.48 -25.10 48.19
CA LEU A 304 -2.68 -24.66 46.79
C LEU A 304 -1.95 -25.68 45.89
N LYS A 305 -2.62 -26.81 45.59
CA LYS A 305 -2.10 -27.83 44.67
C LYS A 305 -1.86 -27.14 43.32
N HIS A 306 -0.65 -27.29 42.82
CA HIS A 306 -0.31 -26.89 41.45
C HIS A 306 -1.31 -27.51 40.47
N ASN A 307 -2.16 -26.72 39.85
CA ASN A 307 -3.18 -27.13 38.87
C ASN A 307 -2.91 -26.44 37.53
N PRO A 308 -1.95 -26.92 36.72
CA PRO A 308 -1.51 -26.18 35.55
C PRO A 308 -2.64 -25.90 34.54
N LEU A 309 -3.59 -26.81 34.39
CA LEU A 309 -4.74 -26.64 33.48
C LEU A 309 -5.91 -25.93 34.20
N LEU A 310 -6.33 -26.39 35.37
CA LEU A 310 -7.55 -25.88 36.02
C LEU A 310 -7.37 -24.48 36.66
N ASN A 311 -6.15 -23.96 36.75
CA ASN A 311 -5.92 -22.57 37.16
C ASN A 311 -6.27 -21.56 36.04
N ILE A 312 -6.25 -21.99 34.77
CA ILE A 312 -6.51 -21.15 33.58
C ILE A 312 -7.75 -21.61 32.79
N PHE A 313 -8.37 -22.74 33.20
CA PHE A 313 -9.55 -23.33 32.59
C PHE A 313 -10.59 -23.68 33.64
N GLN A 314 -11.82 -23.19 33.48
CA GLN A 314 -12.93 -23.50 34.37
C GLN A 314 -13.90 -24.49 33.73
N LEU A 315 -14.27 -25.53 34.46
CA LEU A 315 -15.25 -26.52 33.99
C LEU A 315 -16.67 -25.93 34.00
N ASN A 316 -17.50 -26.34 33.03
CA ASN A 316 -18.90 -25.91 32.94
C ASN A 316 -19.81 -26.72 33.85
N VAL A 317 -19.78 -26.40 35.16
CA VAL A 317 -20.55 -27.07 36.20
C VAL A 317 -21.45 -26.08 36.95
N ASP A 318 -22.55 -26.55 37.46
CA ASP A 318 -23.42 -25.80 38.38
C ASP A 318 -22.62 -25.43 39.66
N PRO A 319 -22.54 -24.16 40.03
CA PRO A 319 -21.74 -23.72 41.18
C PRO A 319 -22.22 -24.27 42.53
N GLN A 320 -23.49 -24.68 42.67
CA GLN A 320 -24.07 -25.16 43.91
C GLN A 320 -24.00 -26.66 44.02
N THR A 321 -24.24 -27.38 42.90
CA THR A 321 -24.34 -28.85 42.90
C THR A 321 -23.11 -29.55 42.37
N PHE A 322 -22.19 -28.80 41.75
CA PHE A 322 -21.00 -29.29 40.99
C PHE A 322 -21.36 -30.33 39.92
N THR A 323 -22.61 -30.34 39.46
CA THR A 323 -23.05 -31.20 38.38
C THR A 323 -22.78 -30.56 37.03
N PRO A 324 -22.41 -31.35 36.01
CA PRO A 324 -22.23 -30.84 34.63
C PRO A 324 -23.50 -30.18 34.11
N LEU A 325 -23.35 -28.99 33.53
CA LEU A 325 -24.47 -28.34 32.85
C LEU A 325 -24.73 -29.02 31.50
N GLU A 326 -26.00 -29.03 31.08
CA GLU A 326 -26.39 -29.60 29.77
C GLU A 326 -25.78 -28.81 28.61
N GLY A 327 -25.36 -29.51 27.56
CA GLY A 327 -24.87 -28.94 26.35
C GLY A 327 -23.45 -29.39 25.93
N PRO A 328 -22.91 -28.84 24.86
CA PRO A 328 -21.61 -29.26 24.32
C PRO A 328 -20.41 -28.54 24.94
N ILE A 329 -20.64 -27.56 25.86
CA ILE A 329 -19.58 -26.79 26.49
C ILE A 329 -18.90 -27.64 27.58
N ILE A 330 -17.58 -27.82 27.46
CA ILE A 330 -16.74 -28.51 28.47
C ILE A 330 -16.39 -27.57 29.62
N GLY A 331 -16.01 -26.35 29.24
CA GLY A 331 -15.57 -25.31 30.17
C GLY A 331 -15.21 -24.05 29.40
N PHE A 332 -14.61 -23.10 30.11
CA PHE A 332 -14.28 -21.79 29.54
C PHE A 332 -12.95 -21.24 30.05
N ALA A 333 -12.35 -20.34 29.29
CA ALA A 333 -11.11 -19.67 29.64
C ALA A 333 -11.08 -18.25 29.07
N LEU A 334 -10.13 -17.45 29.52
CA LEU A 334 -9.82 -16.17 28.88
C LEU A 334 -9.14 -16.41 27.53
N PRO A 335 -9.40 -15.58 26.51
CA PRO A 335 -8.80 -15.74 25.18
C PRO A 335 -7.27 -15.87 25.20
N LYS A 336 -6.58 -15.12 26.05
CA LYS A 336 -5.11 -15.15 26.21
C LYS A 336 -4.58 -16.53 26.67
N ASP A 337 -5.37 -17.32 27.37
CA ASP A 337 -4.95 -18.60 27.92
C ASP A 337 -5.25 -19.78 26.99
N THR A 338 -6.06 -19.57 25.94
CA THR A 338 -6.48 -20.63 25.01
C THR A 338 -5.32 -21.30 24.30
N ALA A 339 -4.28 -20.55 23.93
CA ALA A 339 -3.08 -21.09 23.30
C ALA A 339 -2.32 -22.06 24.23
N THR A 340 -2.16 -21.69 25.50
CA THR A 340 -1.50 -22.50 26.51
C THR A 340 -2.31 -23.79 26.80
N ILE A 341 -3.64 -23.66 26.90
CA ILE A 341 -4.52 -24.81 27.07
C ILE A 341 -4.42 -25.75 25.87
N ASN A 342 -4.42 -25.23 24.65
CA ASN A 342 -4.24 -26.05 23.46
C ASN A 342 -2.89 -26.78 23.43
N ALA A 343 -1.81 -26.12 23.87
CA ALA A 343 -0.49 -26.76 24.01
C ALA A 343 -0.53 -27.92 25.02
N TYR A 344 -1.16 -27.72 26.13
CA TYR A 344 -1.33 -28.78 27.15
C TYR A 344 -2.15 -29.97 26.65
N LEU A 345 -3.25 -29.73 25.97
CA LEU A 345 -4.11 -30.78 25.41
C LEU A 345 -3.42 -31.58 24.26
N ARG A 346 -2.41 -31.00 23.62
CA ARG A 346 -1.63 -31.68 22.54
C ARG A 346 -0.43 -32.45 23.05
N THR A 347 -0.07 -32.38 24.33
CA THR A 347 1.05 -33.15 24.89
C THR A 347 0.77 -34.64 24.80
N ASP A 348 1.76 -35.47 24.49
CA ASP A 348 1.60 -36.94 24.39
C ASP A 348 1.02 -37.55 25.64
N VAL A 349 1.35 -36.96 26.80
CA VAL A 349 0.86 -37.40 28.12
C VAL A 349 -0.67 -37.24 28.25
N VAL A 350 -1.21 -36.12 27.75
CA VAL A 350 -2.66 -35.83 27.77
C VAL A 350 -3.36 -36.52 26.58
N ALA A 351 -2.75 -36.53 25.42
CA ALA A 351 -3.30 -37.19 24.24
C ALA A 351 -3.54 -38.69 24.47
N SER A 352 -2.70 -39.35 25.29
CA SER A 352 -2.84 -40.77 25.63
C SER A 352 -4.08 -41.07 26.50
N LEU A 353 -4.68 -40.06 27.15
CA LEU A 353 -5.90 -40.20 27.98
C LEU A 353 -7.19 -40.17 27.13
N ILE A 354 -7.11 -39.78 25.85
CA ILE A 354 -8.29 -39.72 25.00
C ILE A 354 -8.87 -41.11 24.78
N PRO A 355 -10.16 -41.33 25.05
CA PRO A 355 -10.81 -42.61 24.83
C PRO A 355 -10.63 -43.14 23.41
N GLY A 356 -10.42 -44.45 23.27
CA GLY A 356 -10.10 -45.05 21.96
C GLY A 356 -11.20 -44.88 20.90
N ASP A 357 -12.47 -44.85 21.32
CA ASP A 357 -13.63 -44.55 20.48
C ASP A 357 -13.71 -43.08 20.03
N LYS A 358 -13.09 -42.19 20.79
CA LYS A 358 -13.04 -40.73 20.54
C LYS A 358 -11.67 -40.22 20.13
N ARG A 359 -10.75 -41.08 19.70
CA ARG A 359 -9.34 -40.74 19.39
C ARG A 359 -9.16 -39.64 18.32
N TYR A 360 -10.18 -39.36 17.53
CA TYR A 360 -10.17 -38.32 16.50
C TYR A 360 -10.87 -37.04 16.94
N VAL A 361 -11.03 -36.80 18.23
CA VAL A 361 -11.63 -35.58 18.77
C VAL A 361 -10.81 -34.35 18.38
N ARG A 362 -11.52 -33.27 18.07
CA ARG A 362 -10.95 -31.95 17.86
C ARG A 362 -11.53 -30.98 18.90
N PHE A 363 -10.70 -30.43 19.76
CA PHE A 363 -11.10 -29.37 20.66
C PHE A 363 -11.11 -28.03 19.95
N ALA A 364 -12.21 -27.28 20.03
CA ALA A 364 -12.38 -26.00 19.38
C ALA A 364 -12.96 -24.96 20.33
N TRP A 365 -12.48 -23.73 20.24
CA TRP A 365 -12.94 -22.60 21.05
C TRP A 365 -14.04 -21.84 20.34
N THR A 366 -15.00 -21.29 21.12
CA THR A 366 -15.91 -20.29 20.60
C THR A 366 -15.19 -18.95 20.42
N ARG A 367 -15.75 -18.07 19.59
CA ARG A 367 -15.33 -16.68 19.66
C ARG A 367 -15.59 -16.13 21.06
N PRO A 368 -14.81 -15.14 21.54
CA PRO A 368 -15.05 -14.54 22.83
C PRO A 368 -16.47 -13.98 22.96
N ASP A 369 -17.13 -14.25 24.04
CA ASP A 369 -18.43 -13.64 24.34
C ASP A 369 -18.28 -12.13 24.51
N ALA A 370 -19.10 -11.35 23.84
CA ALA A 370 -18.98 -9.90 23.83
C ALA A 370 -19.21 -9.23 25.20
N LYS A 371 -19.94 -9.89 26.13
CA LYS A 371 -20.26 -9.37 27.45
C LYS A 371 -19.31 -9.90 28.53
N ALA A 372 -18.98 -11.19 28.46
CA ALA A 372 -18.17 -11.85 29.48
C ALA A 372 -16.67 -11.87 29.17
N GLY A 373 -16.27 -11.67 27.90
CA GLY A 373 -14.88 -11.69 27.47
C GLY A 373 -14.21 -13.07 27.60
N ILE A 374 -14.98 -14.17 27.64
CA ILE A 374 -14.50 -15.55 27.77
C ILE A 374 -14.80 -16.36 26.52
N SER A 375 -14.01 -17.40 26.26
CA SER A 375 -14.24 -18.38 25.21
C SER A 375 -14.59 -19.73 25.79
N PHE A 376 -15.56 -20.43 25.16
CA PHE A 376 -16.01 -21.77 25.59
C PHE A 376 -15.27 -22.85 24.77
N LEU A 377 -14.90 -23.95 25.40
CA LEU A 377 -14.28 -25.09 24.75
C LEU A 377 -15.33 -26.17 24.43
N ILE A 378 -15.32 -26.64 23.18
CA ILE A 378 -16.24 -27.66 22.67
C ILE A 378 -15.43 -28.81 22.06
N ALA A 379 -15.84 -30.06 22.32
CA ALA A 379 -15.28 -31.24 21.67
C ALA A 379 -16.10 -31.58 20.42
N LEU A 380 -15.41 -31.54 19.25
CA LEU A 380 -15.96 -31.88 17.94
C LEU A 380 -15.66 -33.35 17.61
N GLN A 381 -16.64 -34.08 17.10
CA GLN A 381 -16.48 -35.47 16.68
C GLN A 381 -15.72 -35.52 15.34
N GLY A 382 -14.45 -35.95 15.40
CA GLY A 382 -13.63 -36.14 14.22
C GLY A 382 -13.73 -37.55 13.61
N ASN A 383 -13.16 -37.70 12.44
CA ASN A 383 -12.98 -38.95 11.74
C ASN A 383 -11.47 -39.17 11.43
N ARG A 384 -11.13 -40.32 10.81
CA ARG A 384 -9.73 -40.66 10.50
C ARG A 384 -9.04 -39.62 9.60
N SER A 385 -9.77 -38.93 8.74
CA SER A 385 -9.24 -37.91 7.84
C SER A 385 -9.15 -36.51 8.51
N MET A 386 -9.73 -36.35 9.72
CA MET A 386 -9.86 -35.06 10.41
C MET A 386 -10.52 -33.97 9.54
N GLN A 387 -11.41 -34.39 8.64
CA GLN A 387 -12.20 -33.51 7.79
C GLN A 387 -13.65 -33.43 8.30
N PRO A 388 -14.33 -32.28 8.13
CA PRO A 388 -15.74 -32.17 8.46
C PRO A 388 -16.58 -33.04 7.51
N GLU A 389 -17.73 -33.50 7.97
CA GLU A 389 -18.69 -34.21 7.09
C GLU A 389 -19.30 -33.29 6.03
N LEU A 390 -19.35 -32.00 6.34
CA LEU A 390 -19.85 -30.94 5.45
C LEU A 390 -19.03 -29.68 5.60
N ASP A 391 -18.59 -29.10 4.49
CA ASP A 391 -17.84 -27.85 4.48
C ASP A 391 -18.58 -26.74 3.70
N GLY A 392 -18.05 -25.52 3.74
CA GLY A 392 -18.62 -24.35 3.09
C GLY A 392 -18.69 -24.41 1.56
N GLY A 393 -18.03 -25.37 0.92
CA GLY A 393 -18.08 -25.56 -0.54
C GLY A 393 -19.46 -25.94 -1.08
N VAL A 394 -20.37 -26.37 -0.20
CA VAL A 394 -21.76 -26.69 -0.56
C VAL A 394 -22.70 -25.48 -0.49
N ILE A 395 -22.27 -24.34 0.05
CA ILE A 395 -23.11 -23.13 0.18
C ILE A 395 -23.23 -22.47 -1.18
N VAL A 396 -24.46 -22.20 -1.58
CA VAL A 396 -24.80 -21.54 -2.86
C VAL A 396 -25.18 -20.08 -2.66
N ASP A 397 -25.87 -19.77 -1.56
CA ASP A 397 -26.28 -18.40 -1.21
C ASP A 397 -26.28 -18.22 0.30
N ALA A 398 -25.98 -17.02 0.76
CA ALA A 398 -26.03 -16.62 2.15
C ALA A 398 -26.55 -15.21 2.27
N LYS A 399 -27.45 -14.97 3.23
CA LYS A 399 -28.10 -13.66 3.45
C LYS A 399 -28.24 -13.37 4.92
N ARG A 400 -28.12 -12.10 5.29
CA ARG A 400 -28.54 -11.62 6.60
C ARG A 400 -30.05 -11.55 6.65
N GLU A 401 -30.63 -12.12 7.68
CA GLU A 401 -32.05 -12.05 8.03
C GLU A 401 -32.21 -11.71 9.52
N PHE A 402 -33.44 -11.66 10.02
CA PHE A 402 -33.73 -11.45 11.44
C PHE A 402 -34.55 -12.62 11.95
N ASP A 403 -34.27 -13.08 13.15
CA ASP A 403 -35.07 -14.07 13.85
C ASP A 403 -36.39 -13.45 14.39
N GLN A 404 -37.24 -14.29 15.05
CA GLN A 404 -38.49 -13.82 15.65
C GLN A 404 -38.27 -12.82 16.79
N GLY A 405 -37.08 -12.79 17.39
CA GLY A 405 -36.64 -11.85 18.42
C GLY A 405 -36.02 -10.58 17.85
N ASN A 406 -36.03 -10.36 16.52
CA ASN A 406 -35.38 -9.26 15.84
C ASN A 406 -33.85 -9.23 16.03
N ASN A 407 -33.22 -10.38 16.29
CA ASN A 407 -31.76 -10.50 16.32
C ASN A 407 -31.26 -10.81 14.90
N PRO A 408 -30.12 -10.23 14.49
CA PRO A 408 -29.51 -10.55 13.20
C PRO A 408 -29.01 -11.99 13.16
N ILE A 409 -29.40 -12.72 12.10
CA ILE A 409 -28.96 -14.08 11.81
C ILE A 409 -28.46 -14.17 10.37
N VAL A 410 -27.71 -15.24 10.06
CA VAL A 410 -27.29 -15.53 8.69
C VAL A 410 -27.99 -16.79 8.21
N THR A 411 -28.87 -16.65 7.22
CA THR A 411 -29.49 -17.79 6.51
C THR A 411 -28.63 -18.17 5.34
N MET A 412 -28.53 -19.49 5.09
CA MET A 412 -27.77 -20.03 3.97
C MET A 412 -28.52 -21.15 3.29
N SER A 413 -28.22 -21.34 2.00
CA SER A 413 -28.78 -22.39 1.17
C SER A 413 -27.66 -23.26 0.62
N MET A 414 -27.86 -24.59 0.63
CA MET A 414 -26.89 -25.56 0.17
C MET A 414 -27.27 -26.12 -1.21
N ASN A 415 -26.29 -26.62 -1.94
CA ASN A 415 -26.51 -27.37 -3.17
C ASN A 415 -27.13 -28.77 -2.88
N GLY A 416 -27.50 -29.52 -3.92
CA GLY A 416 -28.18 -30.82 -3.79
C GLY A 416 -27.40 -31.83 -2.93
N LEU A 417 -26.09 -31.95 -3.10
CA LEU A 417 -25.23 -32.83 -2.29
C LEU A 417 -25.20 -32.36 -0.82
N GLY A 418 -24.99 -31.07 -0.61
CA GLY A 418 -24.97 -30.49 0.75
C GLY A 418 -26.29 -30.72 1.47
N SER A 419 -27.43 -30.54 0.77
CA SER A 419 -28.76 -30.75 1.32
C SER A 419 -28.98 -32.19 1.81
N GLN A 420 -28.51 -33.17 1.05
CA GLN A 420 -28.63 -34.58 1.44
C GLN A 420 -27.79 -34.95 2.65
N VAL A 421 -26.53 -34.47 2.68
CA VAL A 421 -25.61 -34.69 3.82
C VAL A 421 -26.15 -33.98 5.07
N TRP A 422 -26.64 -32.75 4.92
CA TRP A 422 -27.20 -31.96 6.02
C TRP A 422 -28.44 -32.60 6.60
N GLN A 423 -29.34 -33.09 5.75
CA GLN A 423 -30.53 -33.83 6.16
C GLN A 423 -30.14 -35.07 6.98
N ARG A 424 -29.15 -35.86 6.53
CA ARG A 424 -28.66 -37.04 7.24
C ARG A 424 -28.09 -36.66 8.63
N ILE A 425 -27.20 -35.65 8.69
CA ILE A 425 -26.60 -35.20 9.94
C ILE A 425 -27.70 -34.78 10.92
N THR A 426 -28.65 -33.97 10.47
CA THR A 426 -29.71 -33.45 11.35
C THR A 426 -30.72 -34.52 11.75
N ALA A 427 -31.02 -35.50 10.87
CA ALA A 427 -31.85 -36.66 11.23
C ALA A 427 -31.19 -37.49 12.35
N GLU A 428 -29.91 -37.84 12.21
CA GLU A 428 -29.16 -38.62 13.18
C GLU A 428 -29.02 -37.92 14.52
N GLU A 429 -28.68 -36.61 14.52
CA GLU A 429 -28.53 -35.81 15.76
C GLU A 429 -29.88 -35.56 16.46
N SER A 430 -30.97 -35.37 15.71
CA SER A 430 -32.30 -35.19 16.30
C SER A 430 -32.89 -36.49 16.93
N ALA A 431 -32.43 -37.65 16.46
CA ALA A 431 -32.86 -38.94 16.97
C ALA A 431 -32.17 -39.36 18.30
N LYS A 432 -31.08 -38.67 18.68
CA LYS A 432 -30.36 -38.94 19.92
C LYS A 432 -31.19 -38.56 21.16
N ASN A 433 -30.94 -39.21 22.28
CA ASN A 433 -31.50 -38.82 23.60
C ASN A 433 -30.39 -38.74 24.68
N PRO A 434 -30.02 -37.52 25.11
CA PRO A 434 -30.55 -36.23 24.72
C PRO A 434 -30.16 -35.88 23.28
N LYS A 435 -30.91 -34.94 22.68
CA LYS A 435 -30.73 -34.52 21.27
C LYS A 435 -29.35 -33.89 21.03
N GLY A 436 -28.68 -34.29 19.97
CA GLY A 436 -27.32 -33.85 19.65
C GLY A 436 -27.18 -32.36 19.22
N HIS A 437 -25.95 -31.95 19.11
CA HIS A 437 -25.57 -30.59 18.72
C HIS A 437 -24.71 -30.63 17.46
N VAL A 438 -24.87 -29.62 16.60
CA VAL A 438 -24.00 -29.41 15.46
C VAL A 438 -23.30 -28.05 15.62
N ALA A 439 -21.98 -28.08 15.70
CA ALA A 439 -21.16 -26.91 15.78
C ALA A 439 -20.90 -26.34 14.37
N VAL A 440 -21.12 -25.06 14.19
CA VAL A 440 -20.77 -24.28 12.99
C VAL A 440 -19.43 -23.61 13.28
N VAL A 441 -18.39 -24.07 12.62
CA VAL A 441 -17.01 -23.63 12.80
C VAL A 441 -16.60 -22.80 11.58
N LEU A 442 -16.05 -21.61 11.81
CA LEU A 442 -15.50 -20.75 10.77
C LEU A 442 -14.08 -20.38 11.18
N ASP A 443 -13.11 -20.66 10.31
CA ASP A 443 -11.71 -20.37 10.52
C ASP A 443 -11.18 -20.85 11.90
N ASN A 444 -11.52 -22.08 12.27
CA ASN A 444 -11.16 -22.76 13.51
C ASN A 444 -11.86 -22.26 14.79
N LEU A 445 -12.78 -21.28 14.70
CA LEU A 445 -13.57 -20.80 15.82
C LEU A 445 -15.03 -21.28 15.69
N VAL A 446 -15.63 -21.70 16.78
CA VAL A 446 -17.05 -22.07 16.83
C VAL A 446 -17.88 -20.80 16.94
N TYR A 447 -18.72 -20.56 15.94
CA TYR A 447 -19.64 -19.42 15.90
C TYR A 447 -20.99 -19.73 16.50
N SER A 448 -21.47 -20.99 16.33
CA SER A 448 -22.76 -21.44 16.80
C SER A 448 -22.71 -22.95 17.05
N TYR A 449 -23.48 -23.43 18.04
CA TYR A 449 -23.56 -24.86 18.37
C TYR A 449 -24.99 -25.27 18.72
N PRO A 450 -25.99 -25.02 17.82
CA PRO A 450 -27.38 -25.26 18.11
C PRO A 450 -27.66 -26.74 18.37
N ARG A 451 -28.66 -26.99 19.26
CA ARG A 451 -29.24 -28.29 19.46
C ARG A 451 -30.14 -28.62 18.26
N VAL A 452 -29.99 -29.80 17.70
CA VAL A 452 -30.80 -30.23 16.57
C VAL A 452 -32.15 -30.75 17.04
N ILE A 453 -33.20 -29.97 16.80
CA ILE A 453 -34.57 -30.33 17.26
C ILE A 453 -35.22 -31.31 16.33
N ASN A 454 -35.12 -31.09 15.01
CA ASN A 454 -35.73 -31.90 13.97
C ASN A 454 -34.79 -32.07 12.80
N GLU A 455 -35.06 -33.08 11.95
CA GLU A 455 -34.44 -33.22 10.64
C GLU A 455 -34.68 -31.95 9.79
N ILE A 456 -33.67 -31.49 9.06
CA ILE A 456 -33.74 -30.34 8.18
C ILE A 456 -33.59 -30.81 6.73
N ALA A 457 -34.70 -30.99 6.04
CA ALA A 457 -34.72 -31.27 4.62
C ALA A 457 -34.57 -29.99 3.79
N GLY A 458 -34.04 -30.13 2.56
CA GLY A 458 -33.97 -29.04 1.57
C GLY A 458 -32.77 -28.08 1.72
N GLY A 459 -31.83 -28.30 2.66
CA GLY A 459 -30.53 -27.64 2.74
C GLY A 459 -30.58 -26.15 3.06
N ARG A 460 -31.70 -25.63 3.59
CA ARG A 460 -31.78 -24.28 4.09
C ARG A 460 -31.56 -24.30 5.60
N THR A 461 -30.60 -23.52 6.06
CA THR A 461 -30.24 -23.46 7.50
C THR A 461 -29.84 -22.05 7.89
N GLN A 462 -29.75 -21.80 9.20
CA GLN A 462 -29.40 -20.51 9.75
C GLN A 462 -28.30 -20.64 10.79
N ILE A 463 -27.46 -19.60 10.85
CA ILE A 463 -26.43 -19.42 11.88
C ILE A 463 -26.94 -18.35 12.84
N GLU A 464 -27.13 -18.71 14.09
CA GLU A 464 -27.43 -17.83 15.20
C GLU A 464 -26.17 -17.67 16.04
N GLY A 465 -25.95 -16.51 16.66
CA GLY A 465 -24.71 -16.32 17.42
C GLY A 465 -24.58 -14.95 18.08
N GLY A 466 -25.70 -14.26 18.33
CA GLY A 466 -25.67 -12.93 18.95
C GLY A 466 -24.87 -11.91 18.15
N PHE A 467 -25.01 -11.96 16.82
CA PHE A 467 -24.33 -11.07 15.89
C PHE A 467 -24.85 -9.64 16.00
N SER A 468 -23.96 -8.66 15.83
CA SER A 468 -24.36 -7.32 15.43
C SER A 468 -24.88 -7.34 13.98
N LEU A 469 -25.56 -6.28 13.57
CA LEU A 469 -26.08 -6.14 12.21
C LEU A 469 -24.93 -6.21 11.17
N GLU A 470 -23.81 -5.62 11.49
CA GLU A 470 -22.63 -5.55 10.64
C GLU A 470 -21.94 -6.92 10.55
N GLU A 471 -21.73 -7.60 11.69
CA GLU A 471 -21.15 -8.94 11.72
C GLU A 471 -21.97 -9.97 10.91
N ALA A 472 -23.30 -9.93 11.02
CA ALA A 472 -24.16 -10.81 10.24
C ALA A 472 -24.07 -10.50 8.74
N THR A 473 -23.94 -9.22 8.37
CA THR A 473 -23.76 -8.81 6.98
C THR A 473 -22.42 -9.28 6.43
N ASP A 474 -21.34 -9.09 7.20
CA ASP A 474 -20.00 -9.51 6.80
C ASP A 474 -19.91 -11.03 6.65
N LEU A 475 -20.45 -11.76 7.60
CA LEU A 475 -20.48 -13.22 7.54
C LEU A 475 -21.24 -13.72 6.32
N ALA A 476 -22.42 -13.13 6.02
CA ALA A 476 -23.19 -13.49 4.83
C ALA A 476 -22.40 -13.18 3.54
N ASN A 477 -21.75 -12.02 3.45
CA ASN A 477 -20.96 -11.63 2.29
C ASN A 477 -19.74 -12.55 2.07
N VAL A 478 -19.03 -12.87 3.15
CA VAL A 478 -17.87 -13.77 3.13
C VAL A 478 -18.27 -15.18 2.69
N LEU A 479 -19.37 -15.72 3.23
CA LEU A 479 -19.87 -17.03 2.85
C LEU A 479 -20.34 -17.09 1.39
N LYS A 480 -20.97 -16.01 0.91
CA LYS A 480 -21.41 -15.87 -0.48
C LYS A 480 -20.25 -15.75 -1.46
N ALA A 481 -19.18 -15.02 -1.09
CA ALA A 481 -17.98 -14.89 -1.92
C ALA A 481 -17.13 -16.18 -1.97
N GLY A 482 -17.30 -17.08 -1.01
CA GLY A 482 -16.62 -18.37 -0.95
C GLY A 482 -15.33 -18.38 -0.14
N LYS A 483 -14.80 -19.60 0.08
CA LYS A 483 -13.57 -19.84 0.83
C LYS A 483 -12.34 -19.51 0.02
N LEU A 484 -11.30 -18.99 0.67
CA LEU A 484 -9.96 -18.92 0.11
C LEU A 484 -9.37 -20.33 0.05
N PRO A 485 -8.77 -20.75 -1.08
CA PRO A 485 -8.15 -22.07 -1.20
C PRO A 485 -6.97 -22.24 -0.24
N VAL A 486 -6.25 -21.15 0.02
CA VAL A 486 -5.14 -21.05 0.98
C VAL A 486 -5.18 -19.71 1.70
N PRO A 487 -4.58 -19.61 2.90
CA PRO A 487 -4.53 -18.34 3.63
C PRO A 487 -3.77 -17.25 2.84
N ALA A 488 -4.22 -16.01 3.01
CA ALA A 488 -3.50 -14.83 2.56
C ALA A 488 -3.13 -13.98 3.79
N ARG A 489 -1.89 -13.53 3.85
CA ARG A 489 -1.36 -12.73 4.97
C ARG A 489 -1.08 -11.31 4.50
N VAL A 490 -1.38 -10.32 5.32
CA VAL A 490 -0.97 -8.93 5.07
C VAL A 490 0.51 -8.80 5.40
N ILE A 491 1.31 -8.48 4.40
CA ILE A 491 2.76 -8.23 4.53
C ILE A 491 3.11 -6.75 4.48
N GLN A 492 2.20 -5.93 3.94
CA GLN A 492 2.28 -4.48 3.99
C GLN A 492 0.86 -3.91 4.16
N ALA A 493 0.71 -2.89 4.97
CA ALA A 493 -0.53 -2.14 5.11
C ALA A 493 -0.24 -0.66 5.28
N ASP A 494 -0.92 0.17 4.50
CA ASP A 494 -0.94 1.61 4.60
C ASP A 494 -2.39 2.05 4.84
N VAL A 495 -2.64 2.75 5.92
CA VAL A 495 -3.97 3.27 6.27
C VAL A 495 -3.88 4.77 6.48
N VAL A 496 -4.77 5.49 5.82
CA VAL A 496 -4.86 6.96 5.89
C VAL A 496 -6.26 7.34 6.30
N GLY A 497 -6.38 8.12 7.37
CA GLY A 497 -7.67 8.63 7.84
C GLY A 497 -8.31 9.60 6.86
N PRO A 498 -9.66 9.69 6.85
CA PRO A 498 -10.38 10.56 5.92
C PRO A 498 -10.10 12.05 6.08
N SER A 499 -9.82 12.50 7.28
CA SER A 499 -9.47 13.89 7.59
C SER A 499 -8.15 14.30 6.96
N LEU A 500 -7.13 13.44 7.09
CA LEU A 500 -5.81 13.67 6.50
C LEU A 500 -5.90 13.77 4.97
N GLY A 501 -6.73 12.93 4.35
CA GLY A 501 -7.00 13.01 2.91
C GLY A 501 -7.66 14.33 2.50
N LYS A 502 -8.63 14.83 3.26
CA LYS A 502 -9.28 16.14 2.98
C LYS A 502 -8.30 17.31 3.12
N GLU A 503 -7.46 17.31 4.16
CA GLU A 503 -6.40 18.31 4.36
C GLU A 503 -5.40 18.28 3.19
N ALA A 504 -4.95 17.09 2.80
CA ALA A 504 -4.01 16.89 1.69
C ALA A 504 -4.58 17.37 0.35
N ILE A 505 -5.86 17.08 0.05
CA ILE A 505 -6.53 17.59 -1.16
C ILE A 505 -6.57 19.13 -1.15
N SER A 506 -7.04 19.74 -0.05
CA SER A 506 -7.18 21.19 0.05
C SER A 506 -5.83 21.89 -0.11
N ALA A 507 -4.78 21.41 0.57
CA ALA A 507 -3.42 21.95 0.47
C ALA A 507 -2.85 21.77 -0.94
N SER A 508 -2.99 20.57 -1.54
CA SER A 508 -2.47 20.28 -2.88
C SER A 508 -3.19 21.10 -3.95
N PHE A 509 -4.52 21.25 -3.87
CA PHE A 509 -5.29 21.98 -4.85
C PHE A 509 -5.02 23.50 -4.79
N SER A 510 -4.90 24.06 -3.58
CA SER A 510 -4.56 25.47 -3.40
C SER A 510 -3.14 25.77 -3.88
N SER A 511 -2.17 24.91 -3.57
CA SER A 511 -0.80 25.05 -4.08
C SER A 511 -0.73 24.92 -5.60
N PHE A 512 -1.50 23.99 -6.20
CA PHE A 512 -1.62 23.85 -7.64
C PHE A 512 -2.09 25.13 -8.31
N ILE A 513 -3.22 25.71 -7.85
CA ILE A 513 -3.74 26.96 -8.41
C ILE A 513 -2.74 28.09 -8.27
N PHE A 514 -2.11 28.23 -7.11
CA PHE A 514 -1.15 29.31 -6.89
C PHE A 514 0.10 29.15 -7.76
N ALA A 515 0.67 27.94 -7.85
CA ALA A 515 1.80 27.66 -8.74
C ALA A 515 1.47 27.97 -10.20
N PHE A 516 0.29 27.59 -10.65
CA PHE A 516 -0.21 27.87 -11.99
C PHE A 516 -0.29 29.36 -12.28
N LEU A 517 -0.85 30.16 -11.34
CA LEU A 517 -0.96 31.61 -11.47
C LEU A 517 0.42 32.29 -11.53
N VAL A 518 1.37 31.84 -10.71
CA VAL A 518 2.72 32.39 -10.68
C VAL A 518 3.45 32.13 -12.01
N VAL A 519 3.36 30.89 -12.52
CA VAL A 519 3.94 30.55 -13.84
C VAL A 519 3.28 31.35 -14.95
N PHE A 520 1.96 31.52 -14.93
CA PHE A 520 1.23 32.34 -15.89
C PHE A 520 1.73 33.78 -15.90
N ALA A 521 1.83 34.39 -14.73
CA ALA A 521 2.33 35.74 -14.59
C ALA A 521 3.77 35.86 -15.10
N TYR A 522 4.63 34.92 -14.72
CA TYR A 522 6.02 34.92 -15.15
C TYR A 522 6.17 34.79 -16.66
N MET A 523 5.45 33.86 -17.29
CA MET A 523 5.52 33.67 -18.74
C MET A 523 5.06 34.90 -19.53
N VAL A 524 3.99 35.57 -19.09
CA VAL A 524 3.57 36.83 -19.73
C VAL A 524 4.55 37.94 -19.46
N PHE A 525 5.10 38.04 -18.24
CA PHE A 525 6.11 39.02 -17.89
C PHE A 525 7.38 38.86 -18.75
N TYR A 526 7.86 37.63 -18.95
CA TYR A 526 9.13 37.42 -19.67
C TYR A 526 8.94 37.39 -21.20
N TYR A 527 7.95 36.63 -21.70
CA TYR A 527 7.77 36.39 -23.15
C TYR A 527 6.61 37.17 -23.81
N ALA A 528 5.93 38.06 -23.07
CA ALA A 528 4.83 38.89 -23.57
C ALA A 528 3.74 38.07 -24.33
N GLY A 529 3.51 38.33 -25.62
CA GLY A 529 2.55 37.59 -26.42
C GLY A 529 2.89 36.11 -26.62
N GLY A 530 4.17 35.75 -26.66
CA GLY A 530 4.63 34.35 -26.64
C GLY A 530 4.22 33.66 -25.34
N GLY A 531 4.34 34.36 -24.20
CA GLY A 531 3.91 33.85 -22.90
C GLY A 531 2.41 33.53 -22.83
N VAL A 532 1.56 34.35 -23.49
CA VAL A 532 0.13 34.03 -23.60
C VAL A 532 -0.09 32.75 -24.42
N ALA A 533 0.69 32.52 -25.47
CA ALA A 533 0.60 31.28 -26.23
C ALA A 533 1.03 30.05 -25.42
N ALA A 534 2.09 30.17 -24.62
CA ALA A 534 2.51 29.12 -23.68
C ALA A 534 1.46 28.83 -22.61
N ASN A 535 0.84 29.86 -22.05
CA ASN A 535 -0.20 29.72 -21.03
C ASN A 535 -1.43 29.01 -21.57
N ILE A 536 -1.85 29.27 -22.81
CA ILE A 536 -2.93 28.55 -23.49
C ILE A 536 -2.52 27.08 -23.71
N ALA A 537 -1.28 26.83 -24.16
CA ALA A 537 -0.79 25.47 -24.33
C ALA A 537 -0.75 24.73 -22.98
N LEU A 538 -0.36 25.39 -21.89
CA LEU A 538 -0.31 24.82 -20.54
C LEU A 538 -1.74 24.50 -20.01
N LEU A 539 -2.72 25.39 -20.21
CA LEU A 539 -4.13 25.13 -19.89
C LEU A 539 -4.66 23.88 -20.59
N VAL A 540 -4.40 23.79 -21.90
CA VAL A 540 -4.81 22.64 -22.71
C VAL A 540 -4.06 21.39 -22.26
N ASN A 541 -2.79 21.51 -21.87
CA ASN A 541 -1.99 20.40 -21.33
C ASN A 541 -2.62 19.84 -20.04
N MET A 542 -2.97 20.71 -19.08
CA MET A 542 -3.61 20.28 -17.83
C MET A 542 -4.94 19.57 -18.11
N PHE A 543 -5.73 20.13 -18.98
CA PHE A 543 -7.00 19.53 -19.39
C PHE A 543 -6.79 18.13 -20.02
N PHE A 544 -5.77 17.95 -20.82
CA PHE A 544 -5.42 16.66 -21.41
C PHE A 544 -4.89 15.67 -20.38
N ILE A 545 -4.06 16.10 -19.44
CA ILE A 545 -3.54 15.23 -18.38
C ILE A 545 -4.70 14.63 -17.60
N PHE A 546 -5.62 15.47 -17.08
CA PHE A 546 -6.78 15.00 -16.32
C PHE A 546 -7.71 14.11 -17.18
N GLY A 547 -7.96 14.47 -18.43
CA GLY A 547 -8.80 13.65 -19.32
C GLY A 547 -8.17 12.29 -19.66
N ILE A 548 -6.84 12.20 -19.84
CA ILE A 548 -6.16 10.92 -20.09
C ILE A 548 -6.16 10.06 -18.82
N LEU A 549 -5.88 10.66 -17.67
CA LEU A 549 -5.89 9.93 -16.39
C LEU A 549 -7.24 9.28 -16.14
N ASP A 550 -8.32 10.01 -16.36
CA ASP A 550 -9.69 9.53 -16.22
C ASP A 550 -9.99 8.42 -17.24
N ALA A 551 -9.65 8.63 -18.51
CA ALA A 551 -9.89 7.68 -19.59
C ALA A 551 -9.20 6.31 -19.40
N ILE A 552 -8.02 6.28 -18.76
CA ILE A 552 -7.31 5.02 -18.44
C ILE A 552 -7.61 4.53 -17.01
N SER A 553 -8.56 5.15 -16.32
CA SER A 553 -8.92 4.86 -14.93
C SER A 553 -7.69 4.85 -13.98
N ALA A 554 -6.73 5.73 -14.23
CA ALA A 554 -5.54 5.85 -13.40
C ALA A 554 -5.87 6.47 -12.03
N VAL A 555 -5.24 5.94 -11.00
CA VAL A 555 -5.41 6.45 -9.63
C VAL A 555 -4.55 7.70 -9.42
N LEU A 556 -5.18 8.82 -9.08
CA LEU A 556 -4.50 10.06 -8.75
C LEU A 556 -4.08 10.04 -7.27
N THR A 557 -2.78 9.83 -7.03
CA THR A 557 -2.17 9.81 -5.68
C THR A 557 -1.60 11.18 -5.31
N LEU A 558 -1.21 11.37 -4.05
CA LEU A 558 -0.60 12.61 -3.57
C LEU A 558 0.76 12.88 -4.27
N PRO A 559 1.68 11.91 -4.42
CA PRO A 559 2.84 12.05 -5.30
C PRO A 559 2.44 12.29 -6.77
N GLY A 560 1.35 11.67 -7.24
CA GLY A 560 0.81 11.92 -8.58
C GLY A 560 0.39 13.37 -8.79
N MET A 561 -0.25 14.00 -7.79
CA MET A 561 -0.54 15.45 -7.82
C MET A 561 0.75 16.27 -7.87
N ALA A 562 1.77 15.92 -7.09
CA ALA A 562 3.07 16.58 -7.16
C ALA A 562 3.70 16.41 -8.56
N GLY A 563 3.54 15.25 -9.21
CA GLY A 563 3.93 15.00 -10.59
C GLY A 563 3.22 15.91 -11.59
N ILE A 564 1.91 16.12 -11.44
CA ILE A 564 1.15 17.07 -12.27
C ILE A 564 1.68 18.49 -12.08
N VAL A 565 1.92 18.92 -10.85
CA VAL A 565 2.42 20.27 -10.57
C VAL A 565 3.85 20.44 -11.08
N LEU A 566 4.71 19.42 -10.96
CA LEU A 566 6.04 19.41 -11.55
C LEU A 566 5.97 19.54 -13.09
N THR A 567 5.01 18.86 -13.72
CA THR A 567 4.81 18.97 -15.17
C THR A 567 4.35 20.35 -15.61
N ILE A 568 3.76 21.19 -14.73
CA ILE A 568 3.51 22.61 -15.03
C ILE A 568 4.84 23.32 -15.32
N GLY A 569 5.84 23.13 -14.47
CA GLY A 569 7.18 23.69 -14.67
C GLY A 569 7.84 23.18 -15.94
N MET A 570 7.81 21.85 -16.16
CA MET A 570 8.44 21.22 -17.33
C MET A 570 7.68 21.47 -18.64
N ALA A 571 6.35 21.61 -18.63
CA ALA A 571 5.56 21.86 -19.84
C ALA A 571 5.85 23.23 -20.46
N VAL A 572 6.36 24.17 -19.68
CA VAL A 572 6.78 25.49 -20.16
C VAL A 572 8.15 25.42 -20.83
N ASP A 573 9.04 24.47 -20.47
CA ASP A 573 10.41 24.36 -20.97
C ASP A 573 10.49 24.28 -22.51
N ALA A 574 9.68 23.44 -23.13
CA ALA A 574 9.64 23.35 -24.60
C ALA A 574 9.23 24.68 -25.25
N ASN A 575 8.31 25.43 -24.64
CA ASN A 575 7.92 26.75 -25.13
C ASN A 575 9.05 27.80 -24.93
N VAL A 576 9.74 27.75 -23.80
CA VAL A 576 10.93 28.59 -23.52
C VAL A 576 11.98 28.38 -24.60
N LEU A 577 12.31 27.11 -24.90
CA LEU A 577 13.27 26.79 -25.96
C LEU A 577 12.85 27.35 -27.32
N ILE A 578 11.57 27.18 -27.69
CA ILE A 578 11.04 27.67 -28.95
C ILE A 578 11.13 29.20 -29.00
N PHE A 579 10.71 29.89 -27.93
CA PHE A 579 10.64 31.34 -27.91
C PHE A 579 12.03 31.98 -27.83
N ASP A 580 12.97 31.41 -27.10
CA ASP A 580 14.35 31.89 -27.10
C ASP A 580 14.99 31.73 -28.50
N ARG A 581 14.71 30.62 -29.18
CA ARG A 581 15.18 30.46 -30.55
C ARG A 581 14.53 31.48 -31.52
N ILE A 582 13.22 31.76 -31.36
CA ILE A 582 12.55 32.83 -32.15
C ILE A 582 13.18 34.18 -31.84
N ARG A 583 13.57 34.49 -30.62
CA ARG A 583 14.27 35.72 -30.23
C ARG A 583 15.63 35.82 -30.93
N GLU A 584 16.41 34.74 -31.00
CA GLU A 584 17.68 34.69 -31.70
C GLU A 584 17.48 34.99 -33.20
N GLU A 585 16.47 34.38 -33.84
CA GLU A 585 16.17 34.57 -35.23
C GLU A 585 15.67 36.01 -35.57
N LEU A 586 14.90 36.62 -34.64
CA LEU A 586 14.49 38.02 -34.73
C LEU A 586 15.66 38.97 -34.54
N ALA A 587 16.59 38.70 -33.62
CA ALA A 587 17.81 39.46 -33.42
C ALA A 587 18.74 39.39 -34.61
N ALA A 588 18.72 38.26 -35.36
CA ALA A 588 19.42 38.12 -36.64
C ALA A 588 18.77 38.89 -37.81
N GLY A 589 17.68 39.65 -37.56
CA GLY A 589 17.02 40.53 -38.53
C GLY A 589 15.96 39.85 -39.41
N LYS A 590 15.54 38.60 -39.09
CA LYS A 590 14.46 37.94 -39.83
C LYS A 590 13.08 38.53 -39.50
N ASP A 591 12.18 38.51 -40.51
CA ASP A 591 10.79 38.86 -40.25
C ASP A 591 10.08 37.88 -39.27
N THR A 592 9.07 38.35 -38.58
CA THR A 592 8.41 37.62 -37.50
C THR A 592 7.87 36.26 -37.98
N ARG A 593 7.33 36.14 -39.18
CA ARG A 593 6.78 34.86 -39.67
C ARG A 593 7.87 33.83 -39.95
N THR A 594 8.97 34.29 -40.57
CA THR A 594 10.15 33.43 -40.83
C THR A 594 10.84 33.04 -39.54
N ALA A 595 11.06 33.99 -38.63
CA ALA A 595 11.65 33.71 -37.32
C ALA A 595 10.84 32.66 -36.53
N ILE A 596 9.51 32.74 -36.54
CA ILE A 596 8.64 31.73 -35.88
C ILE A 596 8.81 30.38 -36.59
N LYS A 597 8.77 30.33 -37.93
CA LYS A 597 8.92 29.07 -38.67
C LYS A 597 10.27 28.39 -38.37
N ASP A 598 11.34 29.16 -38.41
CA ASP A 598 12.71 28.67 -38.21
C ASP A 598 12.96 28.31 -36.77
N GLY A 599 12.46 29.09 -35.79
CA GLY A 599 12.56 28.82 -34.36
C GLY A 599 11.90 27.48 -34.00
N TYR A 600 10.68 27.22 -34.48
CA TYR A 600 10.03 25.89 -34.24
C TYR A 600 10.76 24.74 -34.94
N ALA A 601 11.38 24.96 -36.09
CA ALA A 601 12.12 23.93 -36.82
C ALA A 601 13.44 23.58 -36.13
N ALA A 602 14.19 24.60 -35.70
CA ALA A 602 15.48 24.43 -35.02
C ALA A 602 15.34 23.80 -33.59
N SER A 603 14.29 24.21 -32.87
CA SER A 603 14.09 23.71 -31.49
C SER A 603 13.59 22.27 -31.42
N ARG A 604 13.01 21.70 -32.48
CA ARG A 604 12.33 20.40 -32.43
C ARG A 604 13.24 19.24 -32.01
N GLY A 605 14.49 19.22 -32.51
CA GLY A 605 15.44 18.17 -32.15
C GLY A 605 15.74 18.16 -30.63
N ALA A 606 16.14 19.32 -30.11
CA ALA A 606 16.48 19.47 -28.70
C ALA A 606 15.28 19.20 -27.78
N ILE A 607 14.05 19.58 -28.15
CA ILE A 607 12.83 19.29 -27.40
C ILE A 607 12.58 17.76 -27.32
N LEU A 608 12.73 17.04 -28.44
CA LEU A 608 12.54 15.59 -28.45
C LEU A 608 13.60 14.87 -27.65
N ASP A 609 14.87 15.28 -27.76
CA ASP A 609 15.98 14.67 -27.02
C ASP A 609 15.83 14.86 -25.51
N ALA A 610 15.48 16.06 -25.07
CA ALA A 610 15.27 16.40 -23.68
C ALA A 610 14.10 15.61 -23.05
N ASN A 611 12.97 15.55 -23.76
CA ASN A 611 11.82 14.78 -23.28
C ASN A 611 12.06 13.25 -23.33
N ALA A 612 12.86 12.75 -24.26
CA ALA A 612 13.21 11.33 -24.35
C ALA A 612 14.03 10.88 -23.13
N THR A 613 15.00 11.68 -22.67
CA THR A 613 15.80 11.35 -21.47
C THR A 613 14.94 11.30 -20.21
N THR A 614 14.06 12.27 -20.01
CA THR A 614 13.14 12.30 -18.87
C THR A 614 12.11 11.16 -18.96
N LEU A 615 11.66 10.80 -20.17
CA LEU A 615 10.73 9.70 -20.38
C LEU A 615 11.37 8.34 -20.04
N ILE A 616 12.68 8.14 -20.33
CA ILE A 616 13.40 6.92 -19.94
C ILE A 616 13.34 6.73 -18.42
N THR A 617 13.66 7.76 -17.64
CA THR A 617 13.61 7.67 -16.17
C THR A 617 12.19 7.47 -15.67
N ALA A 618 11.20 8.14 -16.25
CA ALA A 618 9.80 7.98 -15.89
C ALA A 618 9.26 6.57 -16.20
N ILE A 619 9.67 5.95 -17.31
CA ILE A 619 9.31 4.56 -17.64
C ILE A 619 9.96 3.59 -16.66
N ILE A 620 11.23 3.76 -16.32
CA ILE A 620 11.90 2.92 -15.33
C ILE A 620 11.19 3.03 -13.98
N LEU A 621 10.85 4.25 -13.57
CA LEU A 621 10.08 4.48 -12.35
C LEU A 621 8.69 3.83 -12.39
N PHE A 622 8.01 3.81 -13.53
CA PHE A 622 6.74 3.13 -13.72
C PHE A 622 6.86 1.60 -13.60
N LEU A 623 7.96 1.03 -14.11
CA LEU A 623 8.20 -0.43 -14.08
C LEU A 623 8.60 -0.93 -12.68
N VAL A 624 9.38 -0.13 -11.96
CA VAL A 624 9.93 -0.48 -10.64
C VAL A 624 9.02 -0.03 -9.49
N GLY A 625 8.34 1.12 -9.66
CA GLY A 625 7.49 1.72 -8.62
C GLY A 625 6.22 0.94 -8.34
N THR A 626 5.78 0.99 -7.09
CA THR A 626 4.52 0.41 -6.62
C THR A 626 3.59 1.50 -6.06
N GLY A 627 2.29 1.23 -5.98
CA GLY A 627 1.30 2.11 -5.34
C GLY A 627 1.43 3.60 -5.73
N PRO A 628 1.63 4.50 -4.74
CA PRO A 628 1.69 5.95 -4.97
C PRO A 628 2.77 6.40 -5.96
N ILE A 629 3.93 5.70 -6.01
CA ILE A 629 5.03 6.02 -6.92
C ILE A 629 4.69 5.70 -8.36
N LYS A 630 4.00 4.59 -8.60
CA LYS A 630 3.50 4.25 -9.94
C LYS A 630 2.51 5.31 -10.43
N GLY A 631 1.67 5.85 -9.52
CA GLY A 631 0.79 6.98 -9.80
C GLY A 631 1.57 8.23 -10.22
N PHE A 632 2.65 8.58 -9.50
CA PHE A 632 3.55 9.68 -9.87
C PHE A 632 4.19 9.46 -11.25
N ALA A 633 4.75 8.27 -11.50
CA ALA A 633 5.36 7.95 -12.80
C ALA A 633 4.35 8.04 -13.95
N THR A 634 3.12 7.56 -13.72
CA THR A 634 2.02 7.65 -14.71
C THR A 634 1.70 9.09 -15.06
N THR A 635 1.51 9.96 -14.05
CA THR A 635 1.24 11.39 -14.28
C THR A 635 2.39 12.09 -14.99
N LEU A 636 3.64 11.72 -14.67
CA LEU A 636 4.84 12.27 -15.30
C LEU A 636 4.93 11.86 -16.78
N ILE A 637 4.72 10.57 -17.13
CA ILE A 637 4.72 10.08 -18.50
C ILE A 637 3.64 10.79 -19.33
N ILE A 638 2.42 10.83 -18.82
CA ILE A 638 1.29 11.50 -19.49
C ILE A 638 1.60 12.98 -19.65
N GLY A 639 2.12 13.62 -18.61
CA GLY A 639 2.50 15.03 -18.62
C GLY A 639 3.55 15.36 -19.66
N ILE A 640 4.61 14.55 -19.78
CA ILE A 640 5.67 14.72 -20.78
C ILE A 640 5.09 14.56 -22.20
N LEU A 641 4.33 13.51 -22.47
CA LEU A 641 3.77 13.24 -23.79
C LEU A 641 2.75 14.31 -24.21
N SER A 642 1.88 14.74 -23.30
CA SER A 642 0.87 15.77 -23.58
C SER A 642 1.50 17.16 -23.71
N SER A 643 2.53 17.49 -22.89
CA SER A 643 3.25 18.76 -23.00
C SER A 643 4.00 18.90 -24.33
N LEU A 644 4.61 17.81 -24.80
CA LEU A 644 5.26 17.77 -26.11
C LEU A 644 4.28 18.13 -27.24
N PHE A 645 3.07 17.55 -27.18
CA PHE A 645 2.03 17.86 -28.15
C PHE A 645 1.56 19.32 -28.04
N THR A 646 1.26 19.79 -26.83
CA THR A 646 0.70 21.14 -26.64
C THR A 646 1.69 22.24 -26.91
N ALA A 647 2.97 22.06 -26.54
CA ALA A 647 4.02 23.02 -26.80
C ALA A 647 4.34 23.16 -28.32
N ILE A 648 4.41 22.05 -29.07
CA ILE A 648 4.77 22.08 -30.48
C ILE A 648 3.57 22.48 -31.33
N PHE A 649 2.37 21.99 -31.02
CA PHE A 649 1.22 22.16 -31.92
C PHE A 649 0.22 23.21 -31.45
N VAL A 650 -0.21 23.18 -30.16
CA VAL A 650 -1.25 24.10 -29.68
C VAL A 650 -0.74 25.53 -29.58
N SER A 651 0.46 25.73 -29.02
CA SER A 651 1.09 27.07 -28.96
C SER A 651 1.25 27.66 -30.35
N ARG A 652 1.70 26.86 -31.33
CA ARG A 652 1.85 27.29 -32.73
C ARG A 652 0.53 27.60 -33.41
N LEU A 653 -0.52 26.81 -33.17
CA LEU A 653 -1.86 27.06 -33.70
C LEU A 653 -2.40 28.43 -33.27
N TYR A 654 -2.21 28.77 -31.97
CA TYR A 654 -2.61 30.05 -31.41
C TYR A 654 -1.81 31.21 -32.04
N ILE A 655 -0.49 31.10 -32.14
CA ILE A 655 0.37 32.12 -32.72
C ILE A 655 0.00 32.36 -34.19
N GLU A 656 -0.14 31.28 -34.98
CA GLU A 656 -0.53 31.38 -36.40
C GLU A 656 -1.95 31.96 -36.58
N TRP A 657 -2.91 31.62 -35.69
CA TRP A 657 -4.26 32.20 -35.68
C TRP A 657 -4.21 33.72 -35.45
N ARG A 658 -3.45 34.16 -34.44
CA ARG A 658 -3.30 35.58 -34.12
C ARG A 658 -2.67 36.38 -35.30
N LEU A 659 -1.61 35.84 -35.90
CA LEU A 659 -0.96 36.43 -37.06
C LEU A 659 -1.87 36.48 -38.32
N SER A 660 -2.75 35.48 -38.48
CA SER A 660 -3.70 35.44 -39.60
C SER A 660 -4.78 36.51 -39.49
N LYS A 661 -5.09 36.96 -38.28
CA LYS A 661 -6.04 38.07 -37.99
C LYS A 661 -5.35 39.45 -38.00
N GLY A 662 -4.11 39.56 -38.50
CA GLY A 662 -3.38 40.85 -38.56
C GLY A 662 -2.79 41.30 -37.19
N GLY A 663 -2.83 40.44 -36.15
CA GLY A 663 -2.22 40.72 -34.84
C GLY A 663 -0.69 40.65 -34.92
N THR A 664 -0.01 41.41 -34.04
CA THR A 664 1.44 41.33 -33.87
C THR A 664 1.77 40.37 -32.73
N MET A 665 2.89 39.64 -32.84
CA MET A 665 3.44 38.79 -31.78
C MET A 665 4.77 39.33 -31.28
N LYS A 666 4.85 39.57 -29.98
CA LYS A 666 6.08 39.94 -29.29
C LYS A 666 6.51 38.78 -28.42
N PHE A 667 7.84 38.53 -28.36
CA PHE A 667 8.45 37.46 -27.56
C PHE A 667 9.34 38.01 -26.42
N THR A 668 9.24 39.32 -26.19
CA THR A 668 9.92 40.02 -25.07
C THR A 668 9.06 41.17 -24.61
N THR A 669 9.20 41.50 -23.32
CA THR A 669 8.71 42.77 -22.76
C THR A 669 9.85 43.79 -22.76
N LYS A 670 9.53 45.07 -22.60
CA LYS A 670 10.57 46.12 -22.49
C LYS A 670 11.53 45.91 -21.30
N ALA A 671 11.06 45.24 -20.25
CA ALA A 671 11.85 44.91 -19.05
C ALA A 671 12.85 43.77 -19.29
N THR A 672 12.46 42.76 -20.10
CA THR A 672 13.25 41.53 -20.31
C THR A 672 14.02 41.49 -21.64
N GLU A 673 13.87 42.52 -22.47
CA GLU A 673 14.47 42.57 -23.78
C GLU A 673 16.02 42.49 -23.75
N LYS A 674 16.63 43.02 -22.70
CA LYS A 674 18.09 43.03 -22.52
C LYS A 674 18.62 41.97 -21.57
N TRP A 675 17.74 41.11 -21.04
CA TRP A 675 18.18 40.06 -20.11
C TRP A 675 18.91 38.95 -20.86
N PHE A 676 20.10 38.59 -20.37
CA PHE A 676 20.99 37.57 -20.95
C PHE A 676 21.43 37.83 -22.41
N VAL A 677 21.34 39.08 -22.86
CA VAL A 677 21.88 39.47 -24.18
C VAL A 677 23.36 39.74 -24.00
N ASP A 678 24.23 39.23 -24.88
CA ASP A 678 25.67 39.38 -24.90
C ASP A 678 26.42 38.99 -23.59
N THR A 679 25.93 37.97 -22.92
CA THR A 679 26.64 37.39 -21.76
C THR A 679 27.98 36.79 -22.22
N LYS A 680 29.05 37.03 -21.43
CA LYS A 680 30.42 36.58 -21.72
C LYS A 680 31.05 35.91 -20.49
N PHE A 681 30.33 35.01 -19.84
CA PHE A 681 30.88 34.21 -18.73
C PHE A 681 31.91 33.21 -19.27
N ASN A 682 33.05 33.12 -18.53
CA ASN A 682 34.10 32.20 -18.89
C ASN A 682 33.97 30.90 -18.07
N PHE A 683 32.97 30.07 -18.40
CA PHE A 683 32.68 28.80 -17.69
C PHE A 683 33.87 27.84 -17.71
N ILE A 684 34.54 27.71 -18.86
CA ILE A 684 35.68 26.78 -19.02
C ILE A 684 36.92 27.30 -18.24
N GLY A 685 37.08 28.63 -18.14
CA GLY A 685 38.17 29.21 -17.35
C GLY A 685 37.97 28.99 -15.84
N THR A 686 36.74 28.96 -15.35
CA THR A 686 36.41 28.75 -13.94
C THR A 686 36.24 27.28 -13.55
N ARG A 687 36.54 26.32 -14.42
CA ARG A 687 36.31 24.89 -14.18
C ARG A 687 37.10 24.32 -13.00
N ILE A 688 38.38 24.77 -12.80
CA ILE A 688 39.22 24.28 -11.69
C ILE A 688 38.62 24.66 -10.32
N PRO A 689 38.30 25.94 -10.03
CA PRO A 689 37.53 26.26 -8.83
C PRO A 689 36.23 25.51 -8.68
N ALA A 690 35.47 25.32 -9.79
CA ALA A 690 34.21 24.55 -9.77
C ALA A 690 34.45 23.09 -9.38
N TYR A 691 35.46 22.43 -9.96
CA TYR A 691 35.83 21.05 -9.59
C TYR A 691 36.26 20.92 -8.14
N VAL A 692 37.01 21.91 -7.62
CA VAL A 692 37.44 21.92 -6.20
C VAL A 692 36.23 22.06 -5.27
N ILE A 693 35.35 23.03 -5.52
CA ILE A 693 34.12 23.21 -4.72
C ILE A 693 33.25 21.95 -4.78
N SER A 694 32.97 21.44 -5.96
CA SER A 694 32.18 20.23 -6.15
C SER A 694 32.85 19.00 -5.50
N GLY A 695 34.17 18.87 -5.65
CA GLY A 695 34.92 17.79 -5.03
C GLY A 695 34.86 17.83 -3.51
N ILE A 696 34.92 19.03 -2.90
CA ILE A 696 34.75 19.21 -1.46
C ILE A 696 33.31 18.82 -1.06
N LEU A 697 32.29 19.31 -1.78
CA LEU A 697 30.89 18.97 -1.48
C LEU A 697 30.63 17.47 -1.59
N VAL A 698 31.12 16.82 -2.65
CA VAL A 698 31.03 15.37 -2.81
C VAL A 698 31.75 14.64 -1.70
N LEU A 699 32.96 15.07 -1.33
CA LEU A 699 33.71 14.47 -0.24
C LEU A 699 32.99 14.61 1.11
N VAL A 700 32.47 15.79 1.42
CA VAL A 700 31.68 16.04 2.64
C VAL A 700 30.42 15.17 2.64
N SER A 701 29.74 15.04 1.51
CA SER A 701 28.56 14.17 1.36
C SER A 701 28.92 12.71 1.59
N ILE A 702 30.01 12.22 1.01
CA ILE A 702 30.47 10.84 1.19
C ILE A 702 30.88 10.59 2.65
N VAL A 703 31.62 11.49 3.26
CA VAL A 703 32.02 11.37 4.68
C VAL A 703 30.75 11.36 5.57
N ALA A 704 29.79 12.23 5.31
CA ALA A 704 28.53 12.26 6.07
C ALA A 704 27.76 10.94 5.93
N LEU A 705 27.70 10.38 4.71
CA LEU A 705 27.05 9.09 4.44
C LEU A 705 27.71 7.94 5.24
N PHE A 706 29.04 7.93 5.36
CA PHE A 706 29.74 6.88 6.12
C PHE A 706 29.77 7.11 7.64
N THR A 707 29.66 8.34 8.11
CA THR A 707 29.77 8.67 9.54
C THR A 707 28.42 8.74 10.24
N LYS A 708 27.43 9.40 9.65
CA LYS A 708 26.07 9.57 10.20
C LYS A 708 25.10 8.53 9.64
N GLY A 709 25.32 8.07 8.39
CA GLY A 709 24.40 7.19 7.68
C GLY A 709 23.14 7.89 7.20
N LEU A 710 22.34 7.17 6.39
CA LEU A 710 21.01 7.62 5.97
C LEU A 710 19.98 7.25 7.03
N SER A 711 19.02 8.11 7.26
CA SER A 711 17.82 7.81 8.05
C SER A 711 16.83 7.11 7.12
N TYR A 712 16.70 5.78 7.25
CA TYR A 712 15.79 5.00 6.41
C TYR A 712 14.39 5.00 7.03
N GLY A 713 13.39 5.16 6.17
CA GLY A 713 12.00 4.94 6.53
C GLY A 713 11.65 3.45 6.57
N VAL A 714 10.45 3.13 7.08
CA VAL A 714 9.95 1.74 7.17
C VAL A 714 9.90 1.01 5.82
N ASP A 715 9.87 1.73 4.72
CA ASP A 715 9.92 1.14 3.38
C ASP A 715 11.24 0.38 3.09
N PHE A 716 12.34 0.72 3.80
CA PHE A 716 13.67 0.14 3.61
C PHE A 716 14.18 -0.69 4.79
N GLU A 717 13.71 -0.41 6.00
CA GLU A 717 14.11 -1.17 7.20
C GLU A 717 13.03 -2.15 7.65
N GLY A 718 11.81 -1.99 7.11
CA GLY A 718 10.63 -2.62 7.67
C GLY A 718 10.24 -1.99 8.99
N GLY A 719 9.04 -2.27 9.47
CA GLY A 719 8.54 -1.73 10.73
C GLY A 719 7.11 -1.24 10.65
N ARG A 720 6.73 -0.52 11.71
CA ARG A 720 5.42 0.11 11.83
C ARG A 720 5.59 1.59 12.14
N THR A 721 4.83 2.41 11.46
CA THR A 721 4.78 3.85 11.67
C THR A 721 3.36 4.26 11.99
N TYR A 722 3.18 4.99 13.08
CA TYR A 722 1.90 5.55 13.51
C TYR A 722 2.00 7.07 13.50
N GLN A 723 1.09 7.73 12.79
CA GLN A 723 0.94 9.17 12.86
C GLN A 723 -0.14 9.49 13.88
N VAL A 724 0.24 10.18 14.94
CA VAL A 724 -0.62 10.49 16.09
C VAL A 724 -0.82 11.99 16.20
N ARG A 725 -2.08 12.42 16.32
CA ARG A 725 -2.46 13.82 16.54
C ARG A 725 -2.97 13.99 17.98
N PHE A 726 -2.44 14.98 18.67
CA PHE A 726 -2.78 15.35 20.04
C PHE A 726 -3.68 16.60 20.06
N ASP A 727 -4.32 16.86 21.20
CA ASP A 727 -5.11 18.08 21.47
C ASP A 727 -4.27 19.21 22.10
N GLN A 728 -2.96 19.06 22.16
CA GLN A 728 -1.99 20.04 22.65
C GLN A 728 -0.59 19.78 22.07
N PRO A 729 0.29 20.80 22.05
CA PRO A 729 1.69 20.63 21.72
C PRO A 729 2.38 19.62 22.66
N VAL A 730 3.24 18.77 22.09
CA VAL A 730 3.93 17.68 22.82
C VAL A 730 5.43 17.70 22.53
N GLU A 731 6.21 17.21 23.50
CA GLU A 731 7.66 17.07 23.40
C GLU A 731 8.03 15.64 22.95
N VAL A 732 8.74 15.54 21.83
CA VAL A 732 9.13 14.28 21.19
C VAL A 732 9.93 13.38 22.12
N SER A 733 10.84 13.96 22.91
CA SER A 733 11.69 13.23 23.86
C SER A 733 10.91 12.57 24.99
N GLU A 734 9.86 13.23 25.48
CA GLU A 734 8.99 12.71 26.54
C GLU A 734 8.15 11.55 26.03
N ILE A 735 7.58 11.70 24.81
CA ILE A 735 6.80 10.62 24.16
C ILE A 735 7.70 9.40 23.90
N SER A 736 8.91 9.59 23.34
CA SER A 736 9.84 8.49 23.10
C SER A 736 10.21 7.75 24.37
N SER A 737 10.45 8.48 25.46
CA SER A 737 10.76 7.90 26.78
C SER A 737 9.59 7.13 27.37
N ALA A 738 8.37 7.66 27.28
CA ALA A 738 7.16 7.01 27.76
C ALA A 738 6.84 5.71 26.97
N LEU A 739 6.99 5.77 25.65
CA LEU A 739 6.78 4.62 24.76
C LEU A 739 7.83 3.53 24.97
N SER A 740 9.11 3.88 25.18
CA SER A 740 10.16 2.89 25.45
C SER A 740 9.90 2.02 26.66
N GLN A 741 9.11 2.51 27.64
CA GLN A 741 8.71 1.75 28.81
C GLN A 741 7.55 0.78 28.54
N LYS A 742 6.79 1.00 27.46
CA LYS A 742 5.62 0.20 27.08
C LYS A 742 5.89 -0.75 25.94
N LEU A 743 6.77 -0.36 25.00
CA LEU A 743 7.13 -1.17 23.85
C LEU A 743 8.20 -2.19 24.26
N VAL A 744 7.74 -3.29 24.85
CA VAL A 744 8.59 -4.37 25.38
C VAL A 744 8.14 -5.68 24.75
N ASP A 745 9.09 -6.52 24.31
CA ASP A 745 8.79 -7.85 23.78
C ASP A 745 8.46 -8.86 24.91
N GLY A 746 8.00 -10.05 24.53
CA GLY A 746 7.68 -11.15 25.45
C GLY A 746 8.85 -11.61 26.33
N ASN A 747 10.09 -11.22 26.01
CA ASN A 747 11.33 -11.53 26.73
C ASN A 747 11.76 -10.37 27.65
N GLY A 748 11.01 -9.29 27.72
CA GLY A 748 11.33 -8.12 28.54
C GLY A 748 12.36 -7.16 27.89
N LYS A 749 12.68 -7.30 26.60
CA LYS A 749 13.53 -6.37 25.87
C LYS A 749 12.73 -5.14 25.45
N SER A 750 13.17 -3.97 25.87
CA SER A 750 12.58 -2.68 25.49
C SER A 750 13.02 -2.27 24.08
N PHE A 751 12.08 -1.71 23.32
CA PHE A 751 12.30 -1.11 21.99
C PHE A 751 12.09 0.39 22.09
N THR A 752 13.13 1.16 21.81
CA THR A 752 13.03 2.62 21.77
C THR A 752 12.48 3.05 20.41
N PRO A 753 11.26 3.62 20.34
CA PRO A 753 10.73 4.08 19.06
C PRO A 753 11.44 5.36 18.60
N ILE A 754 11.50 5.53 17.29
CA ILE A 754 11.87 6.80 16.67
C ILE A 754 10.62 7.68 16.67
N VAL A 755 10.67 8.82 17.36
CA VAL A 755 9.57 9.80 17.41
C VAL A 755 10.04 11.09 16.76
N LYS A 756 9.28 11.61 15.78
CA LYS A 756 9.56 12.84 15.06
C LYS A 756 8.29 13.71 15.01
N THR A 757 8.45 15.02 15.06
CA THR A 757 7.33 15.95 14.85
C THR A 757 6.93 15.96 13.38
N LEU A 758 5.63 16.08 13.08
CA LEU A 758 5.10 16.20 11.73
C LEU A 758 4.34 17.52 11.59
N GLY A 759 5.01 18.53 11.06
CA GLY A 759 4.43 19.85 10.80
C GLY A 759 4.20 20.67 12.06
N SER A 760 3.08 20.46 12.73
CA SER A 760 2.75 21.14 13.99
C SER A 760 3.25 20.35 15.21
N SER A 761 3.46 21.02 16.32
CA SER A 761 3.95 20.40 17.57
C SER A 761 2.91 19.50 18.26
N ASP A 762 1.69 19.44 17.76
CA ASP A 762 0.61 18.57 18.19
C ASP A 762 0.48 17.28 17.34
N GLN A 763 1.38 17.10 16.35
CA GLN A 763 1.44 15.88 15.56
C GLN A 763 2.82 15.22 15.61
N VAL A 764 2.84 13.91 15.82
CA VAL A 764 4.07 13.12 15.80
C VAL A 764 3.95 11.88 14.95
N VAL A 765 5.08 11.45 14.42
CA VAL A 765 5.27 10.16 13.76
C VAL A 765 6.06 9.27 14.71
N ILE A 766 5.50 8.11 15.04
CA ILE A 766 6.10 7.11 15.92
C ILE A 766 6.45 5.90 15.07
N THR A 767 7.73 5.58 14.95
CA THR A 767 8.23 4.43 14.19
C THR A 767 8.82 3.39 15.14
N THR A 768 8.41 2.12 14.99
CA THR A 768 8.91 0.99 15.79
C THR A 768 9.03 -0.29 14.96
N ASN A 769 10.02 -1.10 15.29
CA ASN A 769 10.23 -2.44 14.73
C ASN A 769 9.84 -3.57 15.71
N LEU A 770 9.12 -3.25 16.79
CA LEU A 770 8.64 -4.25 17.74
C LEU A 770 7.76 -5.28 17.03
N ARG A 771 8.09 -6.57 17.20
CA ARG A 771 7.37 -7.73 16.62
C ARG A 771 7.15 -7.61 15.11
N ILE A 772 8.16 -7.13 14.40
CA ILE A 772 8.06 -6.90 12.94
C ILE A 772 7.80 -8.19 12.16
N ASP A 773 8.32 -9.34 12.65
CA ASP A 773 8.14 -10.65 12.02
C ASP A 773 6.73 -11.22 12.22
N GLU A 774 5.94 -10.61 13.10
CA GLU A 774 4.58 -11.03 13.38
C GLU A 774 3.60 -10.15 12.63
N SER A 775 2.68 -10.77 11.91
CA SER A 775 1.62 -10.09 11.16
C SER A 775 0.26 -10.63 11.54
N GLY A 776 -0.74 -9.76 11.58
CA GLY A 776 -2.13 -10.13 11.83
C GLY A 776 -2.90 -9.05 12.57
N PRO A 777 -4.24 -9.04 12.44
CA PRO A 777 -5.07 -8.00 13.05
C PRO A 777 -4.95 -7.92 14.58
N ALA A 778 -4.80 -9.07 15.22
CA ALA A 778 -4.68 -9.14 16.69
C ALA A 778 -3.37 -8.53 17.18
N VAL A 779 -2.25 -8.78 16.46
CA VAL A 779 -0.94 -8.20 16.81
C VAL A 779 -0.96 -6.69 16.60
N GLU A 780 -1.58 -6.24 15.52
CA GLU A 780 -1.69 -4.82 15.20
C GLU A 780 -2.57 -4.07 16.22
N GLU A 781 -3.67 -4.67 16.65
CA GLU A 781 -4.53 -4.12 17.68
C GLU A 781 -3.79 -4.00 19.03
N GLU A 782 -3.05 -5.05 19.42
CA GLU A 782 -2.24 -5.06 20.65
C GLU A 782 -1.15 -3.97 20.60
N LEU A 783 -0.44 -3.82 19.48
CA LEU A 783 0.59 -2.79 19.32
C LEU A 783 0.02 -1.38 19.39
N ARG A 784 -1.13 -1.13 18.75
CA ARG A 784 -1.83 0.16 18.87
C ARG A 784 -2.29 0.45 20.29
N LEU A 785 -2.70 -0.57 21.04
CA LEU A 785 -2.99 -0.44 22.47
C LEU A 785 -1.75 -0.08 23.28
N LEU A 786 -0.59 -0.69 22.99
CA LEU A 786 0.68 -0.33 23.64
C LEU A 786 1.08 1.10 23.33
N VAL A 787 0.91 1.56 22.09
CA VAL A 787 1.12 2.96 21.72
C VAL A 787 0.17 3.87 22.50
N PHE A 788 -1.13 3.56 22.53
CA PHE A 788 -2.12 4.30 23.32
C PHE A 788 -1.71 4.42 24.79
N GLU A 789 -1.35 3.31 25.44
CA GLU A 789 -0.91 3.28 26.83
C GLU A 789 0.33 4.14 27.10
N GLY A 790 1.21 4.25 26.10
CA GLY A 790 2.40 5.12 26.17
C GLY A 790 2.08 6.60 26.02
N VAL A 791 1.08 6.96 25.20
CA VAL A 791 0.82 8.37 24.84
C VAL A 791 -0.42 8.97 25.48
N LYS A 792 -1.32 8.18 26.09
CA LYS A 792 -2.59 8.70 26.68
C LYS A 792 -2.41 9.81 27.71
N GLY A 793 -1.27 9.84 28.42
CA GLY A 793 -0.96 10.88 29.39
C GLY A 793 -0.67 12.25 28.80
N PHE A 794 -0.45 12.35 27.50
CA PHE A 794 -0.16 13.58 26.79
C PHE A 794 -1.42 14.26 26.22
N TYR A 795 -2.61 13.68 26.38
CA TYR A 795 -3.89 14.26 26.00
C TYR A 795 -4.53 15.02 27.16
N LYS A 796 -5.14 16.16 26.85
CA LYS A 796 -6.03 16.88 27.80
C LYS A 796 -7.40 16.22 27.87
N SER A 797 -7.93 15.75 26.72
CA SER A 797 -9.28 15.20 26.58
C SER A 797 -9.41 13.76 27.07
N SER A 798 -8.31 13.06 27.38
CA SER A 798 -8.30 11.65 27.81
C SER A 798 -9.18 10.75 26.91
N PRO A 799 -8.85 10.58 25.63
CA PRO A 799 -9.65 9.79 24.70
C PRO A 799 -9.73 8.33 25.18
N SER A 800 -10.83 7.64 24.84
CA SER A 800 -10.91 6.19 25.03
C SER A 800 -9.95 5.48 24.04
N SER A 801 -9.56 4.24 24.33
CA SER A 801 -8.68 3.46 23.45
C SER A 801 -9.29 3.29 22.06
N ASP A 802 -10.61 3.09 21.96
CA ASP A 802 -11.29 2.96 20.68
C ASP A 802 -11.30 4.27 19.88
N ALA A 803 -11.60 5.41 20.53
CA ALA A 803 -11.53 6.72 19.91
C ALA A 803 -10.11 7.09 19.47
N PHE A 804 -9.08 6.63 20.20
CA PHE A 804 -7.68 6.83 19.83
C PHE A 804 -7.28 5.98 18.61
N MET A 805 -7.69 4.71 18.57
CA MET A 805 -7.36 3.79 17.47
C MET A 805 -8.17 4.06 16.21
N ASN A 806 -9.40 4.57 16.35
CA ASN A 806 -10.35 4.86 15.28
C ASN A 806 -10.93 6.27 15.46
N PRO A 807 -10.15 7.33 15.21
CA PRO A 807 -10.55 8.70 15.56
C PRO A 807 -11.77 9.21 14.77
N GLY A 808 -12.13 8.58 13.65
CA GLY A 808 -13.24 8.99 12.82
C GLY A 808 -13.11 10.44 12.34
N ASP A 809 -14.13 11.27 12.64
CA ASP A 809 -14.10 12.71 12.32
C ASP A 809 -13.48 13.58 13.43
N SER A 810 -13.04 12.99 14.58
CA SER A 810 -12.47 13.75 15.70
C SER A 810 -11.02 14.20 15.48
N ASP A 811 -10.33 13.61 14.53
CA ASP A 811 -8.94 13.89 14.17
C ASP A 811 -7.91 13.72 15.31
N LEU A 812 -8.30 13.21 16.48
CA LEU A 812 -7.43 13.00 17.64
C LEU A 812 -7.13 11.51 17.80
N GLY A 813 -5.86 11.12 17.87
CA GLY A 813 -5.44 9.73 17.96
C GLY A 813 -4.60 9.30 16.74
N ILE A 814 -4.69 8.02 16.35
CA ILE A 814 -3.95 7.49 15.19
C ILE A 814 -4.67 7.89 13.90
N VAL A 815 -4.22 8.97 13.26
CA VAL A 815 -4.80 9.48 12.01
C VAL A 815 -4.30 8.74 10.78
N SER A 816 -3.14 8.07 10.87
CA SER A 816 -2.59 7.21 9.81
C SER A 816 -1.66 6.17 10.41
N TYR A 817 -1.58 5.00 9.81
CA TYR A 817 -0.53 4.04 10.13
C TYR A 817 -0.05 3.30 8.88
N ARG A 818 1.22 2.89 8.91
CA ARG A 818 1.87 2.10 7.87
C ARG A 818 2.59 0.92 8.52
N GLN A 819 2.48 -0.24 7.90
CA GLN A 819 3.22 -1.45 8.24
C GLN A 819 3.92 -1.97 7.00
N VAL A 820 5.21 -2.26 7.10
CA VAL A 820 6.01 -2.88 6.03
C VAL A 820 6.77 -4.06 6.61
N GLY A 821 6.56 -5.23 6.05
CA GLY A 821 7.30 -6.43 6.44
C GLY A 821 8.74 -6.41 5.92
N PRO A 822 9.68 -7.13 6.58
CA PRO A 822 11.11 -7.11 6.22
C PRO A 822 11.38 -7.50 4.77
N THR A 823 10.75 -8.57 4.27
CA THR A 823 10.91 -9.04 2.89
C THR A 823 10.48 -8.01 1.85
N VAL A 824 9.45 -7.22 2.15
CA VAL A 824 8.99 -6.14 1.25
C VAL A 824 9.99 -4.99 1.26
N ALA A 825 10.53 -4.65 2.43
CA ALA A 825 11.53 -3.60 2.57
C ALA A 825 12.80 -3.94 1.76
N ASP A 826 13.30 -5.18 1.85
CA ASP A 826 14.46 -5.65 1.09
C ASP A 826 14.21 -5.62 -0.43
N ASP A 827 13.03 -6.04 -0.89
CA ASP A 827 12.64 -5.97 -2.30
C ASP A 827 12.62 -4.51 -2.81
N ILE A 828 12.11 -3.59 -2.01
CA ILE A 828 12.09 -2.16 -2.34
C ILE A 828 13.51 -1.61 -2.43
N ALA A 829 14.37 -1.93 -1.46
CA ALA A 829 15.75 -1.47 -1.42
C ALA A 829 16.55 -1.94 -2.64
N ASN A 830 16.45 -3.23 -2.97
CA ASN A 830 17.10 -3.81 -4.14
C ASN A 830 16.59 -3.19 -5.45
N SER A 831 15.28 -3.04 -5.57
CA SER A 831 14.64 -2.44 -6.74
C SER A 831 15.06 -0.98 -6.95
N ALA A 832 15.21 -0.21 -5.86
CA ALA A 832 15.67 1.18 -5.91
C ALA A 832 17.09 1.31 -6.48
N VAL A 833 18.03 0.46 -6.02
CA VAL A 833 19.41 0.44 -6.53
C VAL A 833 19.43 0.12 -8.03
N TRP A 834 18.70 -0.93 -8.43
CA TRP A 834 18.61 -1.29 -9.85
C TRP A 834 17.95 -0.20 -10.70
N ALA A 835 16.93 0.48 -10.21
CA ALA A 835 16.29 1.59 -10.93
C ALA A 835 17.26 2.73 -11.22
N ILE A 836 18.07 3.13 -10.23
CA ILE A 836 19.09 4.17 -10.40
C ILE A 836 20.14 3.72 -11.42
N LEU A 837 20.69 2.51 -11.29
CA LEU A 837 21.71 1.99 -12.19
C LEU A 837 21.20 1.86 -13.63
N LEU A 838 20.00 1.32 -13.82
CA LEU A 838 19.36 1.19 -15.15
C LEU A 838 19.08 2.56 -15.76
N SER A 839 18.69 3.56 -14.95
CA SER A 839 18.46 4.92 -15.44
C SER A 839 19.76 5.57 -15.92
N LEU A 840 20.82 5.47 -15.14
CA LEU A 840 22.14 5.98 -15.54
C LEU A 840 22.67 5.28 -16.79
N LEU A 841 22.52 3.96 -16.89
CA LEU A 841 22.92 3.18 -18.06
C LEU A 841 22.07 3.54 -19.29
N GLY A 842 20.77 3.63 -19.14
CA GLY A 842 19.84 4.01 -20.22
C GLY A 842 20.15 5.39 -20.78
N ILE A 843 20.40 6.36 -19.90
CA ILE A 843 20.82 7.72 -20.28
C ILE A 843 22.19 7.69 -20.96
N PHE A 844 23.16 6.98 -20.39
CA PHE A 844 24.49 6.84 -21.02
C PHE A 844 24.38 6.32 -22.45
N LEU A 845 23.64 5.24 -22.67
CA LEU A 845 23.43 4.63 -23.99
C LEU A 845 22.68 5.57 -24.94
N TYR A 846 21.65 6.24 -24.46
CA TYR A 846 20.89 7.21 -25.25
C TYR A 846 21.80 8.35 -25.75
N ILE A 847 22.59 8.95 -24.84
CA ILE A 847 23.50 10.05 -25.20
C ILE A 847 24.61 9.54 -26.14
N LEU A 848 25.16 8.34 -25.91
CA LEU A 848 26.16 7.74 -26.78
C LEU A 848 25.66 7.57 -28.23
N LEU A 849 24.45 7.06 -28.39
CA LEU A 849 23.82 6.91 -29.71
C LEU A 849 23.51 8.26 -30.35
N ARG A 850 23.05 9.22 -29.54
CA ARG A 850 22.58 10.53 -30.03
C ARG A 850 23.73 11.46 -30.44
N PHE A 851 24.82 11.47 -29.65
CA PHE A 851 25.96 12.38 -29.89
C PHE A 851 27.17 11.69 -30.54
N SER A 852 27.16 10.37 -30.66
CA SER A 852 28.21 9.57 -31.35
C SER A 852 29.63 9.78 -30.80
N ALA A 853 29.75 10.32 -29.59
CA ALA A 853 31.03 10.55 -28.90
C ALA A 853 30.88 10.27 -27.41
N TRP A 854 31.69 9.35 -26.88
CA TRP A 854 31.62 8.86 -25.50
C TRP A 854 31.90 9.95 -24.44
N GLN A 855 32.61 11.01 -24.83
CA GLN A 855 32.93 12.13 -23.94
C GLN A 855 31.66 12.84 -23.42
N TYR A 856 30.64 13.01 -24.29
CA TYR A 856 29.36 13.59 -23.90
C TYR A 856 28.61 12.71 -22.92
N SER A 857 28.58 11.39 -23.17
CA SER A 857 27.93 10.44 -22.28
C SER A 857 28.61 10.40 -20.89
N MET A 858 29.94 10.34 -20.88
CA MET A 858 30.73 10.34 -19.64
C MET A 858 30.52 11.65 -18.85
N GLY A 859 30.61 12.82 -19.53
CA GLY A 859 30.40 14.12 -18.88
C GLY A 859 29.01 14.23 -18.25
N ALA A 860 27.98 13.74 -18.94
CA ALA A 860 26.61 13.72 -18.44
C ALA A 860 26.44 12.79 -17.22
N VAL A 861 26.92 11.55 -17.31
CA VAL A 861 26.76 10.59 -16.19
C VAL A 861 27.55 11.01 -14.95
N VAL A 862 28.75 11.54 -15.12
CA VAL A 862 29.53 12.08 -13.96
C VAL A 862 28.81 13.24 -13.30
N ALA A 863 28.19 14.15 -14.06
CA ALA A 863 27.38 15.23 -13.52
C ALA A 863 26.15 14.70 -12.77
N LEU A 864 25.45 13.70 -13.32
CA LEU A 864 24.31 13.06 -12.65
C LEU A 864 24.71 12.37 -11.35
N MET A 865 25.83 11.64 -11.34
CA MET A 865 26.33 11.01 -10.11
C MET A 865 26.70 12.06 -9.06
N HIS A 866 27.33 13.17 -9.47
CA HIS A 866 27.60 14.32 -8.60
C HIS A 866 26.30 14.85 -7.97
N ASP A 867 25.25 15.07 -8.76
CA ASP A 867 23.99 15.61 -8.29
C ASP A 867 23.29 14.67 -7.29
N VAL A 868 23.30 13.38 -7.58
CA VAL A 868 22.74 12.34 -6.68
C VAL A 868 23.50 12.29 -5.36
N ILE A 869 24.85 12.23 -5.39
CA ILE A 869 25.67 12.15 -4.17
C ILE A 869 25.48 13.39 -3.28
N ILE A 870 25.43 14.58 -3.87
CA ILE A 870 25.23 15.81 -3.10
C ILE A 870 23.80 15.86 -2.53
N THR A 871 22.79 15.40 -3.27
CA THR A 871 21.41 15.34 -2.77
C THR A 871 21.30 14.36 -1.59
N LEU A 872 21.89 13.17 -1.69
CA LEU A 872 21.99 12.23 -0.57
C LEU A 872 22.74 12.83 0.63
N GLY A 873 23.87 13.53 0.36
CA GLY A 873 24.63 14.21 1.40
C GLY A 873 23.83 15.28 2.12
N ALA A 874 23.02 16.05 1.39
CA ALA A 874 22.13 17.06 1.98
C ALA A 874 21.09 16.43 2.91
N PHE A 875 20.50 15.29 2.54
CA PHE A 875 19.58 14.55 3.39
C PHE A 875 20.23 14.14 4.70
N VAL A 876 21.43 13.56 4.66
CA VAL A 876 22.17 13.17 5.86
C VAL A 876 22.54 14.36 6.74
N LEU A 877 23.06 15.42 6.13
CA LEU A 877 23.58 16.58 6.88
C LEU A 877 22.47 17.42 7.52
N LEU A 878 21.32 17.54 6.84
CA LEU A 878 20.22 18.39 7.27
C LEU A 878 19.15 17.64 8.07
N ASP A 879 19.20 16.29 8.13
CA ASP A 879 18.30 15.50 8.95
C ASP A 879 18.45 15.84 10.44
N GLY A 880 17.32 16.17 11.08
CA GLY A 880 17.26 16.66 12.46
C GLY A 880 17.56 18.16 12.62
N ILE A 881 17.96 18.88 11.54
CA ILE A 881 18.16 20.34 11.56
C ILE A 881 16.91 21.04 11.02
N LEU A 882 16.35 20.49 9.93
CA LEU A 882 15.14 21.05 9.31
C LEU A 882 13.88 20.60 10.06
N PRO A 883 12.81 21.43 10.08
CA PRO A 883 11.59 21.15 10.82
C PRO A 883 10.65 20.15 10.11
N PHE A 884 11.18 19.26 9.29
CA PHE A 884 10.46 18.19 8.60
C PHE A 884 11.36 16.98 8.39
N SER A 885 10.76 15.79 8.21
CA SER A 885 11.50 14.54 8.06
C SER A 885 12.26 14.47 6.73
N LEU A 886 13.53 14.06 6.79
CA LEU A 886 14.40 13.74 5.66
C LEU A 886 14.73 12.24 5.61
N GLU A 887 13.73 11.41 5.90
CA GLU A 887 13.86 9.95 5.76
C GLU A 887 13.93 9.56 4.29
N VAL A 888 14.75 8.55 4.02
CA VAL A 888 14.80 7.90 2.71
C VAL A 888 13.69 6.87 2.66
N ASP A 889 12.65 7.17 1.91
CA ASP A 889 11.49 6.33 1.64
C ASP A 889 11.36 6.05 0.13
N GLN A 890 10.33 5.34 -0.28
CA GLN A 890 10.07 5.12 -1.70
C GLN A 890 9.87 6.43 -2.49
N ALA A 891 9.25 7.45 -1.88
CA ALA A 891 9.05 8.75 -2.52
C ALA A 891 10.37 9.46 -2.80
N PHE A 892 11.35 9.34 -1.91
CA PHE A 892 12.70 9.87 -2.12
C PHE A 892 13.38 9.25 -3.36
N ILE A 893 13.21 7.94 -3.59
CA ILE A 893 13.77 7.29 -4.81
C ILE A 893 13.12 7.86 -6.07
N ALA A 894 11.82 8.10 -6.04
CA ALA A 894 11.13 8.77 -7.15
C ALA A 894 11.66 10.19 -7.37
N ALA A 895 11.98 10.93 -6.28
CA ALA A 895 12.61 12.25 -6.37
C ALA A 895 13.99 12.17 -7.04
N ILE A 896 14.85 11.25 -6.63
CA ILE A 896 16.20 11.07 -7.21
C ILE A 896 16.12 10.73 -8.71
N LEU A 897 15.26 9.79 -9.10
CA LEU A 897 15.06 9.45 -10.51
C LEU A 897 14.52 10.62 -11.33
N THR A 898 13.68 11.45 -10.73
CA THR A 898 13.17 12.68 -11.32
C THR A 898 14.28 13.72 -11.49
N VAL A 899 15.13 13.89 -10.48
CA VAL A 899 16.31 14.78 -10.54
C VAL A 899 17.25 14.34 -11.63
N ILE A 900 17.54 13.03 -11.74
CA ILE A 900 18.34 12.47 -12.84
C ILE A 900 17.75 12.82 -14.20
N GLY A 901 16.43 12.62 -14.38
CA GLY A 901 15.73 12.93 -15.63
C GLY A 901 15.69 14.42 -15.96
N TYR A 902 15.59 15.27 -14.93
CA TYR A 902 15.54 16.72 -15.11
C TYR A 902 16.94 17.32 -15.35
N SER A 903 17.95 16.96 -14.55
CA SER A 903 19.31 17.48 -14.67
C SER A 903 19.93 17.21 -16.02
N ILE A 904 19.66 16.03 -16.60
CA ILE A 904 20.15 15.69 -17.92
C ILE A 904 19.54 16.57 -19.03
N ASN A 905 18.33 17.08 -18.85
CA ASN A 905 17.65 17.93 -19.84
C ASN A 905 18.48 19.18 -20.18
N ASP A 906 18.94 19.89 -19.17
CA ASP A 906 19.79 21.08 -19.37
C ASP A 906 21.13 20.72 -20.03
N THR A 907 21.75 19.62 -19.61
CA THR A 907 23.02 19.12 -20.16
C THR A 907 22.91 18.77 -21.63
N VAL A 908 21.84 18.04 -22.02
CA VAL A 908 21.61 17.61 -23.42
C VAL A 908 21.46 18.81 -24.34
N VAL A 909 20.81 19.87 -23.87
CA VAL A 909 20.60 21.06 -24.73
C VAL A 909 21.87 21.88 -24.90
N VAL A 910 22.69 22.02 -23.88
CA VAL A 910 24.01 22.60 -24.00
C VAL A 910 24.82 21.78 -25.02
N PHE A 911 24.80 20.44 -24.93
CA PHE A 911 25.52 19.56 -25.85
C PHE A 911 24.98 19.65 -27.30
N ASP A 912 23.67 19.79 -27.46
CA ASP A 912 23.07 19.99 -28.79
C ASP A 912 23.52 21.33 -29.42
N ARG A 913 23.60 22.39 -28.61
CA ARG A 913 24.14 23.70 -29.05
C ARG A 913 25.60 23.62 -29.44
N VAL A 914 26.41 22.92 -28.64
CA VAL A 914 27.84 22.68 -29.00
C VAL A 914 27.94 21.94 -30.33
N ARG A 915 27.14 20.91 -30.55
CA ARG A 915 27.10 20.14 -31.80
C ARG A 915 26.65 21.00 -33.00
N GLU A 916 25.65 21.86 -32.79
CA GLU A 916 25.18 22.81 -33.79
C GLU A 916 26.33 23.76 -34.26
N VAL A 917 27.03 24.37 -33.29
CA VAL A 917 28.17 25.30 -33.59
C VAL A 917 29.31 24.54 -34.27
N LEU A 918 29.62 23.31 -33.86
CA LEU A 918 30.66 22.48 -34.49
C LEU A 918 30.23 22.00 -35.88
N GLY A 919 28.94 21.75 -36.11
CA GLY A 919 28.40 21.33 -37.42
C GLY A 919 28.36 22.43 -38.44
N MET A 920 28.30 23.69 -38.04
CA MET A 920 28.36 24.85 -38.96
C MET A 920 29.77 25.11 -39.49
N ASP A 921 30.82 24.72 -38.74
CA ASP A 921 32.20 24.85 -39.12
C ASP A 921 33.01 23.58 -38.86
N LYS A 922 33.15 22.71 -39.86
CA LYS A 922 33.86 21.43 -39.77
C LYS A 922 35.36 21.53 -39.40
N LYS A 923 35.93 22.74 -39.39
CA LYS A 923 37.31 23.00 -38.96
C LYS A 923 37.45 23.36 -37.51
N LYS A 924 36.35 23.67 -36.82
CA LYS A 924 36.37 23.98 -35.38
C LYS A 924 36.46 22.68 -34.54
N LYS A 925 37.36 22.71 -33.56
CA LYS A 925 37.42 21.71 -32.48
C LYS A 925 36.54 22.18 -31.31
N ALA A 926 36.17 21.29 -30.43
CA ALA A 926 35.50 21.64 -29.19
C ALA A 926 36.45 22.33 -28.20
N ASP A 927 36.90 23.53 -28.56
CA ASP A 927 37.81 24.35 -27.74
C ASP A 927 37.03 25.20 -26.72
N ALA A 928 37.77 25.95 -25.89
CA ALA A 928 37.17 26.73 -24.80
C ALA A 928 36.27 27.86 -25.33
N GLU A 929 36.59 28.44 -26.45
CA GLU A 929 35.80 29.52 -27.03
C GLU A 929 34.45 29.04 -27.55
N VAL A 930 34.43 27.90 -28.27
CA VAL A 930 33.20 27.26 -28.77
C VAL A 930 32.28 26.84 -27.61
N LEU A 931 32.85 26.20 -26.59
CA LEU A 931 32.07 25.76 -25.45
C LEU A 931 31.55 26.93 -24.63
N ASN A 932 32.36 27.96 -24.34
CA ASN A 932 31.90 29.17 -23.66
C ASN A 932 30.82 29.90 -24.48
N GLY A 933 30.94 29.95 -25.81
CA GLY A 933 29.94 30.53 -26.67
C GLY A 933 28.61 29.77 -26.63
N ALA A 934 28.64 28.44 -26.65
CA ALA A 934 27.44 27.60 -26.53
C ALA A 934 26.75 27.73 -25.16
N LEU A 935 27.55 27.74 -24.08
CA LEU A 935 27.04 27.90 -22.71
C LEU A 935 26.38 29.26 -22.51
N ASN A 936 27.01 30.34 -22.96
CA ASN A 936 26.43 31.68 -22.90
C ASN A 936 25.15 31.80 -23.73
N ALA A 937 25.11 31.20 -24.89
CA ALA A 937 23.92 31.22 -25.80
C ALA A 937 22.73 30.45 -25.15
N THR A 938 22.98 29.43 -24.32
CA THR A 938 21.93 28.66 -23.67
C THR A 938 21.57 29.18 -22.27
N LEU A 939 22.30 30.17 -21.75
CA LEU A 939 22.17 30.62 -20.36
C LEU A 939 20.77 31.18 -20.02
N SER A 940 20.19 32.00 -20.93
CA SER A 940 18.81 32.53 -20.78
C SER A 940 17.80 31.41 -20.61
N ARG A 941 17.93 30.38 -21.42
CA ARG A 941 17.05 29.22 -21.39
C ARG A 941 17.23 28.43 -20.09
N THR A 942 18.45 27.99 -19.77
CA THR A 942 18.75 27.22 -18.55
C THR A 942 18.25 27.95 -17.30
N PHE A 943 18.42 29.27 -17.24
CA PHE A 943 17.89 30.07 -16.14
C PHE A 943 16.36 30.05 -16.10
N ASN A 944 15.68 30.32 -17.23
CA ASN A 944 14.22 30.41 -17.25
C ASN A 944 13.55 29.06 -16.98
N THR A 945 14.08 27.95 -17.48
CA THR A 945 13.55 26.59 -17.27
C THR A 945 13.71 26.16 -15.82
N SER A 946 14.93 26.32 -15.26
CA SER A 946 15.18 26.01 -13.84
C SER A 946 14.39 26.93 -12.93
N PHE A 947 14.32 28.24 -13.22
CA PHE A 947 13.60 29.22 -12.42
C PHE A 947 12.09 28.92 -12.35
N THR A 948 11.44 28.64 -13.49
CA THR A 948 10.01 28.30 -13.51
C THR A 948 9.72 27.05 -12.69
N THR A 949 10.55 26.02 -12.79
CA THR A 949 10.37 24.77 -12.04
C THR A 949 10.67 24.95 -10.54
N ILE A 950 11.74 25.67 -10.20
CA ILE A 950 12.09 26.00 -8.80
C ILE A 950 10.96 26.80 -8.14
N VAL A 951 10.41 27.80 -8.82
CA VAL A 951 9.29 28.59 -8.26
C VAL A 951 8.05 27.74 -8.02
N VAL A 952 7.70 26.85 -8.95
CA VAL A 952 6.61 25.92 -8.79
C VAL A 952 6.84 25.01 -7.57
N LEU A 953 8.04 24.44 -7.45
CA LEU A 953 8.41 23.57 -6.32
C LEU A 953 8.42 24.31 -4.99
N LEU A 954 8.87 25.57 -4.96
CA LEU A 954 8.81 26.41 -3.75
C LEU A 954 7.36 26.65 -3.31
N VAL A 955 6.45 26.87 -4.25
CA VAL A 955 5.03 27.03 -3.92
C VAL A 955 4.50 25.75 -3.27
N ILE A 956 4.80 24.57 -3.83
CA ILE A 956 4.35 23.31 -3.21
C ILE A 956 5.06 23.08 -1.87
N PHE A 957 6.33 23.40 -1.76
CA PHE A 957 7.11 23.25 -0.52
C PHE A 957 6.51 24.03 0.65
N PHE A 958 6.02 25.24 0.40
CA PHE A 958 5.44 26.08 1.44
C PHE A 958 3.92 25.89 1.64
N MET A 959 3.18 25.62 0.57
CA MET A 959 1.72 25.54 0.60
C MET A 959 1.18 24.12 0.50
N GLY A 960 2.00 23.15 0.08
CA GLY A 960 1.66 21.74 0.01
C GLY A 960 1.62 21.09 1.39
N GLY A 961 1.08 19.90 1.47
CA GLY A 961 0.99 19.12 2.71
C GLY A 961 2.37 18.70 3.25
N GLU A 962 2.47 18.56 4.56
CA GLU A 962 3.68 18.13 5.27
C GLU A 962 4.31 16.85 4.72
N VAL A 963 3.46 15.89 4.36
CA VAL A 963 3.85 14.58 3.82
C VAL A 963 4.72 14.70 2.55
N LEU A 964 4.54 15.76 1.76
CA LEU A 964 5.29 15.98 0.53
C LEU A 964 6.59 16.76 0.72
N ARG A 965 6.83 17.38 1.88
CA ARG A 965 7.96 18.33 2.03
C ARG A 965 9.31 17.69 1.78
N GLY A 966 9.59 16.51 2.34
CA GLY A 966 10.86 15.81 2.11
C GLY A 966 11.07 15.47 0.63
N PHE A 967 10.03 14.94 -0.02
CA PHE A 967 10.03 14.64 -1.45
C PHE A 967 10.28 15.89 -2.31
N ILE A 968 9.55 16.98 -2.06
CA ILE A 968 9.70 18.23 -2.82
C ILE A 968 11.06 18.87 -2.53
N PHE A 969 11.56 18.79 -1.30
CA PHE A 969 12.90 19.28 -0.97
C PHE A 969 13.98 18.54 -1.77
N ALA A 970 13.89 17.20 -1.91
CA ALA A 970 14.83 16.43 -2.70
C ALA A 970 14.86 16.89 -4.16
N ILE A 971 13.68 17.08 -4.78
CA ILE A 971 13.58 17.54 -6.17
C ILE A 971 14.10 18.98 -6.30
N LEU A 972 13.68 19.89 -5.41
CA LEU A 972 14.08 21.29 -5.42
C LEU A 972 15.60 21.46 -5.29
N PHE A 973 16.17 20.77 -4.31
CA PHE A 973 17.61 20.78 -4.07
C PHE A 973 18.38 20.14 -5.23
N GLY A 974 17.92 18.98 -5.69
CA GLY A 974 18.53 18.25 -6.80
C GLY A 974 18.50 19.03 -8.11
N ILE A 975 17.39 19.70 -8.45
CA ILE A 975 17.29 20.57 -9.65
C ILE A 975 18.26 21.77 -9.52
N THR A 976 18.36 22.36 -8.35
CA THR A 976 19.29 23.48 -8.12
C THR A 976 20.74 23.04 -8.33
N VAL A 977 21.12 21.89 -7.79
CA VAL A 977 22.46 21.29 -7.98
C VAL A 977 22.68 20.87 -9.44
N GLY A 978 21.65 20.28 -10.09
CA GLY A 978 21.70 19.86 -11.48
C GLY A 978 21.88 21.02 -12.46
N THR A 979 21.24 22.16 -12.22
CA THR A 979 21.45 23.37 -13.00
C THR A 979 22.90 23.87 -12.89
N TYR A 980 23.48 23.79 -11.70
CA TYR A 980 24.90 24.10 -11.50
C TYR A 980 25.80 23.09 -12.22
N SER A 981 25.56 21.80 -12.07
CA SER A 981 26.42 20.74 -12.60
C SER A 981 26.45 20.69 -14.13
N SER A 982 25.33 20.99 -14.80
CA SER A 982 25.26 21.05 -16.27
C SER A 982 26.16 22.14 -16.85
N LEU A 983 26.27 23.29 -16.19
CA LEU A 983 27.09 24.42 -16.61
C LEU A 983 28.57 24.25 -16.21
N PHE A 984 28.84 23.83 -14.97
CA PHE A 984 30.19 23.90 -14.36
C PHE A 984 30.89 22.54 -14.24
N ILE A 985 30.19 21.41 -14.44
CA ILE A 985 30.77 20.06 -14.35
C ILE A 985 30.69 19.33 -15.70
N ALA A 986 29.49 19.10 -16.24
CA ALA A 986 29.29 18.31 -17.45
C ALA A 986 30.05 18.85 -18.66
N SER A 987 29.86 20.15 -18.96
CA SER A 987 30.48 20.81 -20.15
C SER A 987 32.00 20.95 -20.02
N PRO A 988 32.56 21.34 -18.86
CA PRO A 988 34.00 21.33 -18.69
C PRO A 988 34.66 19.94 -18.76
N LEU A 989 33.99 18.88 -18.27
CA LEU A 989 34.47 17.51 -18.40
C LEU A 989 34.57 17.04 -19.87
N VAL A 990 33.61 17.44 -20.70
CA VAL A 990 33.68 17.19 -22.16
C VAL A 990 34.88 17.89 -22.75
N TYR A 991 35.15 19.14 -22.37
CA TYR A 991 36.34 19.87 -22.82
C TYR A 991 37.66 19.18 -22.47
N ASP A 992 37.81 18.79 -21.20
CA ASP A 992 39.04 18.18 -20.70
C ASP A 992 39.25 16.76 -21.28
N SER A 993 38.16 15.98 -21.52
CA SER A 993 38.22 14.66 -22.14
C SER A 993 38.41 14.71 -23.66
N SER A 994 38.08 15.84 -24.30
CA SER A 994 38.27 16.04 -25.77
C SER A 994 39.66 16.57 -26.13
N LYS A 995 40.45 16.97 -25.14
CA LYS A 995 41.83 17.43 -25.32
C LYS A 995 42.85 16.29 -25.55
N LYS A 996 42.51 15.10 -25.16
CA LYS A 996 43.29 13.88 -25.36
C LYS A 996 42.89 13.23 -26.70
#